data_045d172a2ebd2da8a267bcf2cd57b762
#
_entry.id   045d172a2ebd2da8a267bcf2cd57b762
#
_cell.length_a   1.000
_cell.length_b   1.000
_cell.length_c   1.000
_cell.angle_alpha   90.00
_cell.angle_beta   90.00
_cell.angle_gamma   90.00
#
_symmetry.space_group_name_H-M   'P 1'
#
loop_
_entity.id
_entity.type
_entity.pdbx_description
1 polymer ?
#
loop_
_entity_poly.entity_id
_entity_poly.type
_entity_poly.pdbx_seq_one_letter_code
_entity_poly.pdbx_strand_id
1 'polypeptide(L)'
;MALSPDVVRAGCKGREVVTAEQLCGAELDRFRALAVGGQVTIACTYQQALFEDVADEAGLGAALTFANVRETAGWSNEGAAAGPKMAALLAMAEHTPPPAAAVTFESSGVTLIYGRDQQAIDAAERLKDSLDITVLLVPGSAVAPPRQTAYPIRQGRIRTAKGHLGAFELTVDATAAPAPSSRATLKFGPPRDGAVSKADIVLDLSGTRPLFAAADLRAGYLRADPDQGADVARVIAAAADLVGTFDKPRAITFREDLCAHSRSRVIGCTRCLDLCPAGAITPNGNVVAIDPHVCAGCGQCAAACPTGAASTAIPPVDALIAKLRAGLVAFHSAGGREAQVLIHDGVHGDGLIEAAARFSDGLPARTIPLAVNEVTQIGLETIVAAFAYGATSVQLLTRAKPRHDIAGLRQTLTMADTLLAALGYGGGLVGIIETDDPDAMIAALRAGPAGTAAVKPASFLPIGGKRDVLKTALRELHRAAPAPIDVVALPMGSAFGGLDVRVAGCTLCLSCVSACPTHALGDAQDRPRLTFDESLCVQCGLCVATCPEKVIALAPRLSFAAFEAPPVVIKEEEPFCCVTCAKPFGVKSTIDRVISRLQGQNWMFTGANANRLELIRMCEDCRVEAAINMNVDPFAGPARPPARTSDDYFKERDAKAREAQMQAKIDKGEA
;
A
#
# COMPACT_ATOMS: atom_id res chain seq x y z
N MET A 1 23.17 -10.26 33.88
CA MET A 1 22.53 -9.07 33.29
C MET A 1 22.43 -8.01 34.38
N ALA A 2 22.99 -6.82 34.17
CA ALA A 2 22.90 -5.73 35.16
C ALA A 2 21.49 -5.11 35.04
N LEU A 3 20.56 -5.58 35.88
CA LEU A 3 19.20 -5.05 35.95
C LEU A 3 19.13 -3.96 37.02
N SER A 4 18.48 -2.84 36.69
CA SER A 4 18.04 -1.84 37.67
C SER A 4 16.52 -1.98 37.86
N PRO A 5 16.04 -2.76 38.84
CA PRO A 5 14.61 -3.03 39.03
C PRO A 5 13.79 -1.76 39.23
N ASP A 6 14.33 -0.75 39.91
CA ASP A 6 13.62 0.50 40.21
C ASP A 6 13.39 1.34 38.95
N VAL A 7 14.33 1.34 38.02
CA VAL A 7 14.14 2.00 36.72
C VAL A 7 13.03 1.32 35.92
N VAL A 8 13.01 -0.03 35.90
CA VAL A 8 11.96 -0.78 35.21
C VAL A 8 10.59 -0.52 35.87
N ARG A 9 10.53 -0.54 37.22
CA ARG A 9 9.29 -0.21 37.95
C ARG A 9 8.75 1.18 37.64
N ALA A 10 9.65 2.17 37.53
CA ALA A 10 9.26 3.53 37.16
C ALA A 10 8.58 3.63 35.78
N GLY A 11 8.95 2.77 34.82
CA GLY A 11 8.34 2.69 33.50
C GLY A 11 7.06 1.87 33.46
N CYS A 12 6.94 0.85 34.32
CA CYS A 12 5.80 -0.08 34.37
C CYS A 12 4.73 0.39 35.37
N LYS A 13 4.34 1.67 35.31
CA LYS A 13 3.35 2.27 36.25
C LYS A 13 2.03 1.49 36.26
N GLY A 14 1.53 1.19 37.47
CA GLY A 14 0.29 0.44 37.65
C GLY A 14 0.44 -1.07 37.53
N ARG A 15 1.66 -1.58 37.42
CA ARG A 15 1.99 -3.00 37.40
C ARG A 15 2.91 -3.35 38.54
N GLU A 16 2.72 -4.54 39.10
CA GLU A 16 3.68 -5.09 40.04
C GLU A 16 4.87 -5.69 39.26
N VAL A 17 6.09 -5.25 39.55
CA VAL A 17 7.30 -5.75 38.92
C VAL A 17 8.07 -6.58 39.93
N VAL A 18 8.07 -7.87 39.72
CA VAL A 18 8.76 -8.87 40.52
C VAL A 18 10.08 -9.28 39.84
N THR A 19 11.15 -9.35 40.59
CA THR A 19 12.48 -9.78 40.07
C THR A 19 12.76 -11.20 40.51
N ALA A 20 13.41 -11.97 39.64
CA ALA A 20 13.85 -13.34 39.90
C ALA A 20 15.24 -13.53 39.29
N GLU A 21 16.06 -14.43 39.87
CA GLU A 21 17.37 -14.78 39.33
C GLU A 21 17.26 -15.96 38.34
N GLN A 22 16.45 -16.95 38.66
CA GLN A 22 16.26 -18.16 37.83
C GLN A 22 14.79 -18.62 37.84
N LEU A 23 13.90 -17.77 37.31
CA LEU A 23 12.44 -18.05 37.31
C LEU A 23 12.08 -19.37 36.59
N CYS A 24 12.80 -19.76 35.54
CA CYS A 24 12.64 -21.02 34.81
C CYS A 24 13.36 -22.23 35.45
N GLY A 25 13.93 -22.07 36.63
CA GLY A 25 14.68 -23.09 37.34
C GLY A 25 14.35 -23.13 38.83
N ALA A 26 15.28 -22.72 39.68
CA ALA A 26 15.15 -22.81 41.12
C ALA A 26 13.96 -22.01 41.72
N GLU A 27 13.46 -21.02 40.99
CA GLU A 27 12.33 -20.18 41.43
C GLU A 27 11.01 -20.46 40.67
N LEU A 28 10.86 -21.65 40.06
CA LEU A 28 9.66 -22.00 39.28
C LEU A 28 8.38 -22.01 40.15
N ASP A 29 8.48 -22.35 41.43
CA ASP A 29 7.36 -22.27 42.37
C ASP A 29 6.89 -20.83 42.59
N ARG A 30 7.78 -19.86 42.48
CA ARG A 30 7.43 -18.46 42.53
C ARG A 30 6.61 -18.03 41.30
N PHE A 31 6.94 -18.55 40.11
CA PHE A 31 6.12 -18.37 38.91
C PHE A 31 4.72 -18.94 39.13
N ARG A 32 4.60 -20.18 39.65
CA ARG A 32 3.30 -20.79 39.95
C ARG A 32 2.46 -19.95 40.90
N ALA A 33 3.07 -19.35 41.93
CA ALA A 33 2.38 -18.49 42.88
C ALA A 33 1.89 -17.18 42.27
N LEU A 34 2.64 -16.60 41.30
CA LEU A 34 2.30 -15.33 40.64
C LEU A 34 1.30 -15.51 39.49
N ALA A 35 1.24 -16.67 38.86
CA ALA A 35 0.43 -16.93 37.68
C ALA A 35 -1.00 -17.40 38.00
N VAL A 36 -1.47 -17.23 39.22
CA VAL A 36 -2.83 -17.62 39.65
C VAL A 36 -3.84 -16.56 39.20
N GLY A 37 -4.36 -16.73 38.00
CA GLY A 37 -5.32 -15.81 37.39
C GLY A 37 -4.68 -14.49 36.94
N GLY A 38 -5.46 -13.69 36.16
CA GLY A 38 -5.02 -12.38 35.71
C GLY A 38 -4.07 -12.42 34.51
N GLN A 39 -3.27 -11.37 34.35
CA GLN A 39 -2.31 -11.21 33.24
C GLN A 39 -0.88 -11.14 33.79
N VAL A 40 0.00 -11.95 33.25
CA VAL A 40 1.42 -12.00 33.65
C VAL A 40 2.32 -11.80 32.43
N THR A 41 3.20 -10.82 32.46
CA THR A 41 4.21 -10.58 31.44
C THR A 41 5.57 -11.11 31.92
N ILE A 42 6.13 -12.05 31.17
CA ILE A 42 7.41 -12.72 31.50
C ILE A 42 8.51 -12.09 30.64
N ALA A 43 9.57 -11.59 31.27
CA ALA A 43 10.72 -10.98 30.61
C ALA A 43 11.69 -12.01 30.03
N CYS A 44 11.16 -13.02 29.33
CA CYS A 44 11.93 -14.10 28.71
C CYS A 44 11.09 -14.80 27.65
N THR A 45 11.58 -14.86 26.41
CA THR A 45 10.95 -15.63 25.31
C THR A 45 11.59 -16.99 25.12
N TYR A 46 12.83 -17.20 25.59
CA TYR A 46 13.59 -18.45 25.39
C TYR A 46 12.94 -19.67 26.06
N GLN A 47 12.34 -19.48 27.23
CA GLN A 47 11.66 -20.54 28.00
C GLN A 47 10.14 -20.41 27.96
N GLN A 48 9.61 -19.81 26.90
CA GLN A 48 8.16 -19.60 26.74
C GLN A 48 7.38 -20.93 26.88
N ALA A 49 7.77 -21.97 26.14
CA ALA A 49 7.14 -23.28 26.19
C ALA A 49 7.07 -23.87 27.63
N LEU A 50 8.16 -23.75 28.38
CA LEU A 50 8.19 -24.22 29.77
C LEU A 50 7.15 -23.51 30.64
N PHE A 51 7.03 -22.19 30.50
CA PHE A 51 6.07 -21.41 31.31
C PHE A 51 4.61 -21.69 30.90
N GLU A 52 4.34 -21.88 29.59
CA GLU A 52 3.05 -22.29 29.06
C GLU A 52 2.67 -23.70 29.58
N ASP A 53 3.56 -24.69 29.44
CA ASP A 53 3.36 -26.06 29.92
C ASP A 53 3.06 -26.09 31.44
N VAL A 54 3.86 -25.37 32.26
CA VAL A 54 3.68 -25.29 33.70
C VAL A 54 2.36 -24.61 34.08
N ALA A 55 1.94 -23.59 33.35
CA ALA A 55 0.67 -22.89 33.58
C ALA A 55 -0.52 -23.78 33.25
N ASP A 56 -0.46 -24.54 32.15
CA ASP A 56 -1.50 -25.46 31.70
C ASP A 56 -1.61 -26.65 32.63
N GLU A 57 -0.48 -27.31 32.98
CA GLU A 57 -0.46 -28.48 33.88
C GLU A 57 -0.99 -28.14 35.28
N ALA A 58 -0.69 -26.95 35.78
CA ALA A 58 -1.14 -26.50 37.09
C ALA A 58 -2.50 -25.80 37.07
N GLY A 59 -3.12 -25.62 35.90
CA GLY A 59 -4.43 -24.95 35.74
C GLY A 59 -4.45 -23.52 36.29
N LEU A 60 -3.36 -22.74 36.09
CA LEU A 60 -3.17 -21.45 36.76
C LEU A 60 -4.10 -20.36 36.22
N GLY A 61 -4.63 -20.49 35.01
CA GLY A 61 -5.62 -19.60 34.41
C GLY A 61 -5.12 -18.17 34.11
N ALA A 62 -3.81 -17.92 34.21
CA ALA A 62 -3.23 -16.63 33.86
C ALA A 62 -3.07 -16.48 32.35
N ALA A 63 -3.36 -15.30 31.81
CA ALA A 63 -2.99 -14.94 30.45
C ALA A 63 -1.50 -14.55 30.43
N LEU A 64 -0.67 -15.38 29.80
CA LEU A 64 0.77 -15.16 29.71
C LEU A 64 1.12 -14.33 28.49
N THR A 65 2.02 -13.36 28.68
CA THR A 65 2.70 -12.64 27.60
C THR A 65 4.19 -12.67 27.81
N PHE A 66 4.97 -12.59 26.73
CA PHE A 66 6.43 -12.75 26.80
C PHE A 66 7.12 -11.56 26.13
N ALA A 67 8.18 -11.05 26.78
CA ALA A 67 9.00 -9.99 26.26
C ALA A 67 10.47 -10.46 26.13
N ASN A 68 11.05 -10.29 24.95
CA ASN A 68 12.48 -10.53 24.76
C ASN A 68 13.27 -9.33 25.29
N VAL A 69 13.70 -9.40 26.56
CA VAL A 69 14.56 -8.35 27.16
C VAL A 69 16.03 -8.74 27.18
N ARG A 70 16.35 -9.99 26.91
CA ARG A 70 17.71 -10.50 26.97
C ARG A 70 18.51 -10.07 25.72
N GLU A 71 18.09 -10.50 24.55
CA GLU A 71 18.74 -10.21 23.28
C GLU A 71 18.51 -8.75 22.84
N THR A 72 17.35 -8.20 23.12
CA THR A 72 17.01 -6.86 22.67
C THR A 72 17.48 -5.73 23.58
N ALA A 73 17.84 -6.04 24.84
CA ALA A 73 18.27 -5.04 25.82
C ALA A 73 19.45 -5.46 26.69
N GLY A 74 19.36 -6.61 27.36
CA GLY A 74 20.33 -7.02 28.39
C GLY A 74 21.68 -7.46 27.84
N TRP A 75 21.70 -8.13 26.71
CA TRP A 75 22.91 -8.55 26.02
C TRP A 75 23.42 -7.45 25.09
N SER A 76 23.91 -6.38 25.71
CA SER A 76 24.48 -5.23 25.03
C SER A 76 25.61 -4.67 25.90
N ASN A 77 26.62 -4.07 25.28
CA ASN A 77 27.65 -3.33 26.01
C ASN A 77 27.07 -2.17 26.84
N GLU A 78 25.87 -1.72 26.51
CA GLU A 78 25.11 -0.69 27.24
C GLU A 78 24.02 -1.30 28.14
N GLY A 79 24.03 -2.60 28.40
CA GLY A 79 22.96 -3.31 29.13
C GLY A 79 22.66 -2.73 30.52
N ALA A 80 23.64 -2.14 31.21
CA ALA A 80 23.44 -1.46 32.49
C ALA A 80 22.56 -0.21 32.37
N ALA A 81 22.54 0.48 31.23
CA ALA A 81 21.73 1.64 30.92
C ALA A 81 20.38 1.28 30.26
N ALA A 82 20.13 0.02 29.96
CA ALA A 82 18.97 -0.44 29.20
C ALA A 82 17.66 -0.57 30.00
N GLY A 83 17.64 -0.17 31.29
CA GLY A 83 16.43 -0.21 32.12
C GLY A 83 15.20 0.43 31.50
N PRO A 84 15.30 1.65 30.95
CA PRO A 84 14.17 2.30 30.25
C PRO A 84 13.69 1.50 29.03
N LYS A 85 14.61 0.92 28.25
CA LYS A 85 14.26 0.06 27.11
C LYS A 85 13.57 -1.23 27.58
N MET A 86 14.01 -1.83 28.68
CA MET A 86 13.35 -3.02 29.24
C MET A 86 11.91 -2.71 29.65
N ALA A 87 11.67 -1.56 30.29
CA ALA A 87 10.33 -1.10 30.63
C ALA A 87 9.47 -0.91 29.35
N ALA A 88 10.04 -0.33 28.29
CA ALA A 88 9.35 -0.17 27.02
C ALA A 88 8.97 -1.53 26.42
N LEU A 89 9.86 -2.50 26.38
CA LEU A 89 9.61 -3.84 25.83
C LEU A 89 8.52 -4.60 26.60
N LEU A 90 8.50 -4.49 27.93
CA LEU A 90 7.45 -5.07 28.77
C LEU A 90 6.10 -4.43 28.49
N ALA A 91 6.04 -3.09 28.41
CA ALA A 91 4.82 -2.39 28.07
C ALA A 91 4.31 -2.71 26.67
N MET A 92 5.21 -2.88 25.69
CA MET A 92 4.87 -3.26 24.32
C MET A 92 4.34 -4.70 24.21
N ALA A 93 4.84 -5.62 25.04
CA ALA A 93 4.42 -7.02 25.03
C ALA A 93 2.96 -7.22 25.41
N GLU A 94 2.39 -6.31 26.22
CA GLU A 94 0.97 -6.34 26.63
C GLU A 94 0.01 -5.99 25.47
N HIS A 95 0.53 -5.39 24.38
CA HIS A 95 -0.27 -5.01 23.21
C HIS A 95 -0.19 -6.10 22.13
N THR A 96 -0.98 -7.14 22.29
CA THR A 96 -1.15 -8.19 21.27
C THR A 96 -2.20 -7.75 20.25
N PRO A 97 -1.85 -7.65 18.94
CA PRO A 97 -2.82 -7.29 17.94
C PRO A 97 -3.89 -8.39 17.77
N PRO A 98 -5.11 -8.03 17.36
CA PRO A 98 -6.14 -9.03 17.07
C PRO A 98 -5.68 -9.93 15.90
N PRO A 99 -6.12 -11.19 15.87
CA PRO A 99 -5.80 -12.10 14.77
C PRO A 99 -6.43 -11.58 13.46
N ALA A 100 -5.66 -11.65 12.37
CA ALA A 100 -6.17 -11.32 11.05
C ALA A 100 -7.05 -12.45 10.49
N ALA A 101 -8.05 -12.10 9.68
CA ALA A 101 -8.80 -13.08 8.91
C ALA A 101 -7.87 -13.86 7.97
N ALA A 102 -8.13 -15.14 7.74
CA ALA A 102 -7.36 -15.97 6.84
C ALA A 102 -7.94 -15.98 5.41
N VAL A 103 -7.09 -16.33 4.46
CA VAL A 103 -7.42 -16.66 3.09
C VAL A 103 -6.87 -18.04 2.80
N THR A 104 -7.73 -18.93 2.34
CA THR A 104 -7.40 -20.33 2.13
C THR A 104 -7.00 -20.58 0.67
N PHE A 105 -5.91 -21.32 0.47
CA PHE A 105 -5.50 -21.90 -0.81
C PHE A 105 -5.80 -23.38 -0.80
N GLU A 106 -6.29 -23.90 -1.89
CA GLU A 106 -6.47 -25.33 -2.12
C GLU A 106 -5.59 -25.77 -3.29
N SER A 107 -4.75 -26.77 -3.09
CA SER A 107 -3.88 -27.34 -4.10
C SER A 107 -4.02 -28.84 -4.15
N SER A 108 -4.44 -29.36 -5.29
CA SER A 108 -4.51 -30.80 -5.57
C SER A 108 -3.20 -31.37 -6.10
N GLY A 109 -2.18 -30.53 -6.32
CA GLY A 109 -0.87 -30.93 -6.80
C GLY A 109 -0.72 -30.94 -8.30
N VAL A 110 -1.67 -30.37 -9.07
CA VAL A 110 -1.51 -30.20 -10.53
C VAL A 110 -0.37 -29.24 -10.81
N THR A 111 0.73 -29.75 -11.35
CA THR A 111 2.01 -29.03 -11.45
C THR A 111 2.46 -28.86 -12.88
N LEU A 112 2.77 -27.62 -13.28
CA LEU A 112 3.45 -27.34 -14.52
C LEU A 112 4.95 -27.11 -14.25
N ILE A 113 5.82 -27.98 -14.81
CA ILE A 113 7.27 -27.79 -14.81
C ILE A 113 7.66 -27.12 -16.15
N TYR A 114 8.09 -25.86 -16.08
CA TYR A 114 8.53 -25.09 -17.24
C TYR A 114 10.05 -25.04 -17.28
N GLY A 115 10.68 -25.69 -18.26
CA GLY A 115 12.13 -25.85 -18.29
C GLY A 115 12.77 -25.74 -19.67
N ARG A 116 14.09 -25.54 -19.69
CA ARG A 116 14.87 -25.38 -20.92
C ARG A 116 15.74 -26.58 -21.27
N ASP A 117 15.95 -27.53 -20.35
CA ASP A 117 16.92 -28.61 -20.50
C ASP A 117 16.50 -29.89 -19.76
N GLN A 118 17.41 -30.86 -19.60
CA GLN A 118 17.17 -32.14 -18.96
C GLN A 118 16.72 -32.02 -17.51
N GLN A 119 17.10 -30.96 -16.79
CA GLN A 119 16.69 -30.72 -15.40
C GLN A 119 15.18 -30.73 -15.22
N ALA A 120 14.42 -30.27 -16.22
CA ALA A 120 12.95 -30.30 -16.15
C ALA A 120 12.39 -31.73 -16.14
N ILE A 121 12.99 -32.63 -16.90
CA ILE A 121 12.63 -34.06 -16.90
C ILE A 121 13.07 -34.73 -15.59
N ASP A 122 14.28 -34.42 -15.14
CA ASP A 122 14.81 -34.97 -13.87
C ASP A 122 13.98 -34.51 -12.66
N ALA A 123 13.50 -33.26 -12.69
CA ALA A 123 12.57 -32.76 -11.67
C ALA A 123 11.22 -33.51 -11.73
N ALA A 124 10.69 -33.72 -12.93
CA ALA A 124 9.47 -34.48 -13.13
C ALA A 124 9.59 -35.92 -12.63
N GLU A 125 10.71 -36.60 -12.92
CA GLU A 125 10.96 -37.95 -12.44
C GLU A 125 11.00 -38.05 -10.89
N ARG A 126 11.45 -37.01 -10.21
CA ARG A 126 11.49 -36.95 -8.73
C ARG A 126 10.11 -36.68 -8.11
N LEU A 127 9.24 -35.99 -8.84
CA LEU A 127 7.95 -35.50 -8.32
C LEU A 127 6.74 -36.31 -8.78
N LYS A 128 6.88 -37.20 -9.79
CA LYS A 128 5.77 -37.89 -10.47
C LYS A 128 4.92 -38.78 -9.57
N ASP A 129 5.45 -39.23 -8.43
CA ASP A 129 4.74 -40.08 -7.50
C ASP A 129 3.94 -39.28 -6.44
N SER A 130 4.21 -37.95 -6.35
CA SER A 130 3.57 -37.05 -5.38
C SER A 130 2.70 -35.96 -6.04
N LEU A 131 2.95 -35.62 -7.32
CA LEU A 131 2.29 -34.53 -8.03
C LEU A 131 1.75 -34.98 -9.40
N ASP A 132 0.66 -34.34 -9.85
CA ASP A 132 0.14 -34.50 -11.23
C ASP A 132 0.89 -33.54 -12.17
N ILE A 133 1.84 -34.05 -12.90
CA ILE A 133 2.86 -33.25 -13.62
C ILE A 133 2.53 -33.11 -15.10
N THR A 134 2.70 -31.89 -15.62
CA THR A 134 2.92 -31.62 -17.03
C THR A 134 4.25 -30.91 -17.21
N VAL A 135 5.10 -31.39 -18.10
CA VAL A 135 6.37 -30.73 -18.48
C VAL A 135 6.17 -29.87 -19.71
N LEU A 136 6.53 -28.61 -19.65
CA LEU A 136 6.55 -27.66 -20.77
C LEU A 136 8.00 -27.25 -21.05
N LEU A 137 8.55 -27.68 -22.18
CA LEU A 137 9.91 -27.36 -22.60
C LEU A 137 9.95 -26.10 -23.47
N VAL A 138 10.89 -25.22 -23.19
CA VAL A 138 11.13 -24.03 -24.03
C VAL A 138 11.49 -24.48 -25.45
N PRO A 139 11.00 -23.84 -26.54
CA PRO A 139 11.37 -24.19 -27.90
C PRO A 139 12.88 -24.14 -28.13
N GLY A 140 13.41 -25.19 -28.75
CA GLY A 140 14.86 -25.37 -29.00
C GLY A 140 15.59 -26.16 -27.90
N SER A 141 14.91 -26.63 -26.87
CA SER A 141 15.49 -27.50 -25.85
C SER A 141 15.95 -28.84 -26.43
N ALA A 142 17.20 -29.24 -26.18
CA ALA A 142 17.77 -30.54 -26.59
C ALA A 142 17.68 -31.49 -25.38
N VAL A 143 16.59 -32.21 -25.25
CA VAL A 143 16.27 -33.05 -24.08
C VAL A 143 16.11 -34.50 -24.53
N ALA A 144 16.71 -35.44 -23.81
CA ALA A 144 16.54 -36.87 -24.07
C ALA A 144 15.12 -37.33 -23.62
N PRO A 145 14.42 -38.16 -24.40
CA PRO A 145 13.13 -38.69 -23.97
C PRO A 145 13.29 -39.58 -22.75
N PRO A 146 12.35 -39.52 -21.77
CA PRO A 146 12.34 -40.44 -20.63
C PRO A 146 12.09 -41.88 -21.10
N ARG A 147 12.55 -42.86 -20.32
CA ARG A 147 12.37 -44.31 -20.68
C ARG A 147 10.89 -44.72 -20.67
N GLN A 148 10.11 -44.13 -19.80
CA GLN A 148 8.65 -44.29 -19.69
C GLN A 148 8.01 -42.90 -19.64
N THR A 149 6.89 -42.74 -20.36
CA THR A 149 6.13 -41.48 -20.31
C THR A 149 5.08 -41.58 -19.22
N ALA A 150 5.46 -41.19 -18.02
CA ALA A 150 4.57 -41.19 -16.84
C ALA A 150 3.75 -39.88 -16.72
N TYR A 151 4.10 -38.85 -17.49
CA TYR A 151 3.48 -37.53 -17.44
C TYR A 151 3.50 -36.89 -18.85
N PRO A 152 2.58 -35.97 -19.17
CA PRO A 152 2.59 -35.22 -20.41
C PRO A 152 3.83 -34.36 -20.57
N ILE A 153 4.44 -34.42 -21.75
CA ILE A 153 5.52 -33.52 -22.17
C ILE A 153 5.00 -32.69 -23.34
N ARG A 154 5.24 -31.39 -23.30
CA ARG A 154 4.90 -30.43 -24.34
C ARG A 154 6.09 -29.51 -24.58
N GLN A 155 6.14 -28.91 -25.78
CA GLN A 155 7.01 -27.78 -26.06
C GLN A 155 6.14 -26.53 -26.14
N GLY A 156 6.64 -25.35 -25.68
CA GLY A 156 5.93 -24.10 -25.82
C GLY A 156 6.61 -22.97 -25.04
N ARG A 157 6.12 -21.77 -25.25
CA ARG A 157 6.56 -20.57 -24.53
C ARG A 157 5.38 -19.94 -23.83
N ILE A 158 5.50 -19.72 -22.52
CA ILE A 158 4.47 -19.02 -21.76
C ILE A 158 4.49 -17.55 -22.18
N ARG A 159 3.36 -17.07 -22.72
CA ARG A 159 3.13 -15.67 -23.10
C ARG A 159 2.63 -14.86 -21.94
N THR A 160 1.63 -15.37 -21.20
CA THR A 160 1.05 -14.74 -20.03
C THR A 160 0.83 -15.75 -18.92
N ALA A 161 1.02 -15.32 -17.68
CA ALA A 161 0.72 -16.09 -16.49
C ALA A 161 -0.07 -15.22 -15.51
N LYS A 162 -1.12 -15.75 -14.90
CA LYS A 162 -1.90 -15.12 -13.85
C LYS A 162 -2.33 -16.14 -12.80
N GLY A 163 -2.77 -15.69 -11.63
CA GLY A 163 -3.23 -16.56 -10.57
C GLY A 163 -2.23 -16.74 -9.43
N HIS A 164 -2.42 -17.78 -8.67
CA HIS A 164 -1.74 -18.09 -7.42
C HIS A 164 -1.78 -19.61 -7.17
N LEU A 165 -1.22 -20.09 -6.05
CA LEU A 165 -1.30 -21.48 -5.63
C LEU A 165 -2.74 -22.02 -5.72
N GLY A 166 -2.92 -23.11 -6.42
CA GLY A 166 -4.22 -23.75 -6.68
C GLY A 166 -5.01 -23.14 -7.85
N ALA A 167 -4.57 -22.04 -8.43
CA ALA A 167 -5.36 -21.33 -9.46
C ALA A 167 -4.51 -20.57 -10.48
N PHE A 168 -3.42 -21.14 -10.95
CA PHE A 168 -2.67 -20.56 -12.07
C PHE A 168 -3.36 -20.80 -13.40
N GLU A 169 -3.36 -19.79 -14.26
CA GLU A 169 -3.75 -19.87 -15.67
C GLU A 169 -2.64 -19.29 -16.54
N LEU A 170 -2.17 -20.11 -17.48
CA LEU A 170 -1.04 -19.79 -18.34
C LEU A 170 -1.46 -19.86 -19.80
N THR A 171 -1.16 -18.84 -20.58
CA THR A 171 -1.33 -18.87 -22.04
C THR A 171 0.00 -19.23 -22.68
N VAL A 172 0.00 -20.29 -23.49
CA VAL A 172 1.19 -20.88 -24.09
C VAL A 172 1.12 -20.74 -25.60
N ASP A 173 2.17 -20.19 -26.21
CA ASP A 173 2.37 -20.11 -27.65
C ASP A 173 3.40 -21.15 -28.09
N ALA A 174 3.39 -21.46 -29.40
CA ALA A 174 4.22 -22.49 -30.02
C ALA A 174 4.10 -23.86 -29.32
N THR A 175 2.90 -24.18 -28.80
CA THR A 175 2.69 -25.46 -28.12
C THR A 175 2.68 -26.62 -29.12
N ALA A 176 3.48 -27.66 -28.84
CA ALA A 176 3.58 -28.83 -29.67
C ALA A 176 3.73 -30.12 -28.86
N ALA A 177 3.14 -31.21 -29.33
CA ALA A 177 3.33 -32.55 -28.77
C ALA A 177 4.64 -33.18 -29.26
N PRO A 178 5.29 -34.05 -28.45
CA PRO A 178 6.45 -34.78 -28.90
C PRO A 178 6.11 -35.74 -30.03
N ALA A 179 6.99 -35.86 -30.99
CA ALA A 179 6.84 -36.81 -32.09
C ALA A 179 7.13 -38.23 -31.57
N PRO A 180 6.30 -39.22 -31.90
CA PRO A 180 6.51 -40.60 -31.45
C PRO A 180 7.84 -41.23 -31.91
N SER A 181 8.44 -40.68 -32.95
CA SER A 181 9.73 -41.13 -33.52
C SER A 181 10.97 -40.53 -32.85
N SER A 182 10.82 -39.80 -31.75
CA SER A 182 11.95 -39.25 -30.98
C SER A 182 12.85 -40.37 -30.44
N ARG A 183 14.19 -40.23 -30.63
CA ARG A 183 15.19 -41.22 -30.16
C ARG A 183 16.18 -40.62 -29.19
N ALA A 184 17.23 -39.99 -29.68
CA ALA A 184 18.27 -39.38 -28.86
C ALA A 184 17.80 -38.06 -28.19
N THR A 185 16.97 -37.29 -28.91
CA THR A 185 16.38 -36.03 -28.45
C THR A 185 14.91 -35.99 -28.81
N LEU A 186 14.13 -35.33 -27.95
CA LEU A 186 12.71 -35.05 -28.20
C LEU A 186 12.58 -34.17 -29.46
N LYS A 187 11.75 -34.61 -30.39
CA LYS A 187 11.30 -33.84 -31.55
C LYS A 187 9.84 -33.51 -31.35
N PHE A 188 9.42 -32.35 -31.81
CA PHE A 188 8.05 -31.87 -31.61
C PHE A 188 7.35 -31.67 -32.96
N GLY A 189 6.04 -31.85 -32.96
CA GLY A 189 5.19 -31.65 -34.13
C GLY A 189 4.97 -30.17 -34.45
N PRO A 190 4.03 -29.84 -35.35
CA PRO A 190 3.72 -28.46 -35.71
C PRO A 190 3.22 -27.67 -34.49
N PRO A 191 3.75 -26.45 -34.29
CA PRO A 191 3.37 -25.62 -33.16
C PRO A 191 1.98 -24.98 -33.34
N ARG A 192 1.30 -24.67 -32.22
CA ARG A 192 0.05 -23.91 -32.16
C ARG A 192 0.14 -22.85 -31.07
N ASP A 193 -0.46 -21.69 -31.30
CA ASP A 193 -0.47 -20.57 -30.36
C ASP A 193 -1.78 -20.51 -29.56
N GLY A 194 -1.72 -19.87 -28.41
CA GLY A 194 -2.88 -19.53 -27.61
C GLY A 194 -3.47 -20.68 -26.78
N ALA A 195 -2.72 -21.76 -26.56
CA ALA A 195 -3.17 -22.82 -25.67
C ALA A 195 -3.24 -22.33 -24.21
N VAL A 196 -4.31 -22.69 -23.50
CA VAL A 196 -4.48 -22.36 -22.09
C VAL A 196 -4.17 -23.59 -21.24
N SER A 197 -3.29 -23.44 -20.26
CA SER A 197 -2.97 -24.44 -19.25
C SER A 197 -3.36 -23.92 -17.87
N LYS A 198 -3.92 -24.79 -17.03
CA LYS A 198 -4.20 -24.50 -15.61
C LYS A 198 -3.31 -25.39 -14.76
N ALA A 199 -2.84 -24.87 -13.64
CA ALA A 199 -2.02 -25.58 -12.69
C ALA A 199 -2.22 -25.02 -11.28
N ASP A 200 -1.99 -25.85 -10.28
CA ASP A 200 -1.95 -25.43 -8.87
C ASP A 200 -0.56 -24.89 -8.53
N ILE A 201 0.47 -25.49 -9.10
CA ILE A 201 1.88 -25.19 -8.84
C ILE A 201 2.58 -24.96 -10.18
N VAL A 202 3.45 -23.96 -10.22
CA VAL A 202 4.34 -23.70 -11.37
C VAL A 202 5.79 -23.76 -10.90
N LEU A 203 6.52 -24.77 -11.39
CA LEU A 203 7.96 -24.91 -11.16
C LEU A 203 8.73 -24.40 -12.41
N ASP A 204 9.34 -23.23 -12.29
CA ASP A 204 10.05 -22.55 -13.39
C ASP A 204 11.57 -22.80 -13.33
N LEU A 205 12.02 -23.68 -14.19
CA LEU A 205 13.43 -24.03 -14.46
C LEU A 205 13.85 -23.57 -15.89
N SER A 206 13.16 -22.59 -16.44
CA SER A 206 13.39 -22.15 -17.85
C SER A 206 14.67 -21.31 -18.01
N GLY A 207 15.17 -20.70 -16.94
CA GLY A 207 16.27 -19.72 -17.00
C GLY A 207 15.89 -18.43 -17.74
N THR A 208 14.61 -18.27 -18.16
CA THR A 208 14.11 -17.08 -18.85
C THR A 208 13.72 -15.97 -17.84
N ARG A 209 13.12 -14.89 -18.33
CA ARG A 209 12.54 -13.87 -17.45
C ARG A 209 11.49 -14.49 -16.52
N PRO A 210 11.42 -14.09 -15.24
CA PRO A 210 10.35 -14.54 -14.35
C PRO A 210 8.96 -14.24 -14.95
N LEU A 211 8.00 -15.15 -14.72
CA LEU A 211 6.63 -15.00 -15.22
C LEU A 211 5.86 -13.89 -14.48
N PHE A 212 6.31 -13.52 -13.28
CA PHE A 212 5.70 -12.51 -12.43
C PHE A 212 6.74 -11.46 -12.03
N ALA A 213 6.33 -10.20 -11.91
CA ALA A 213 7.22 -9.09 -11.57
C ALA A 213 7.87 -9.27 -10.17
N ALA A 214 7.12 -9.82 -9.21
CA ALA A 214 7.61 -10.17 -7.87
C ALA A 214 7.53 -11.69 -7.69
N ALA A 215 8.38 -12.40 -8.40
CA ALA A 215 8.38 -13.86 -8.49
C ALA A 215 8.44 -14.55 -7.11
N ASP A 216 9.33 -14.07 -6.23
CA ASP A 216 9.56 -14.64 -4.89
C ASP A 216 8.37 -14.41 -3.92
N LEU A 217 7.44 -13.55 -4.29
CA LEU A 217 6.25 -13.24 -3.50
C LEU A 217 4.99 -13.97 -3.99
N ARG A 218 5.06 -14.72 -5.10
CA ARG A 218 3.92 -15.42 -5.68
C ARG A 218 3.77 -16.82 -5.09
N ALA A 219 2.76 -17.04 -4.25
CA ALA A 219 2.48 -18.36 -3.69
C ALA A 219 2.25 -19.40 -4.80
N GLY A 220 2.93 -20.55 -4.73
CA GLY A 220 2.86 -21.64 -5.71
C GLY A 220 3.70 -21.47 -6.96
N TYR A 221 4.37 -20.32 -7.16
CA TYR A 221 5.34 -20.11 -8.22
C TYR A 221 6.75 -20.29 -7.65
N LEU A 222 7.37 -21.40 -7.97
CA LEU A 222 8.72 -21.77 -7.54
C LEU A 222 9.69 -21.62 -8.68
N ARG A 223 10.77 -20.88 -8.48
CA ARG A 223 11.75 -20.62 -9.54
C ARG A 223 13.17 -20.89 -9.07
N ALA A 224 13.95 -21.54 -9.93
CA ALA A 224 15.39 -21.71 -9.74
C ALA A 224 16.12 -21.51 -11.07
N ASP A 225 17.39 -21.10 -10.97
CA ASP A 225 18.29 -21.16 -12.12
C ASP A 225 18.66 -22.63 -12.34
N PRO A 226 18.36 -23.20 -13.53
CA PRO A 226 18.69 -24.60 -13.81
C PRO A 226 20.19 -24.92 -13.71
N ASP A 227 21.07 -23.93 -13.82
CA ASP A 227 22.52 -24.14 -13.64
C ASP A 227 22.94 -24.21 -12.15
N GLN A 228 22.04 -23.95 -11.21
CA GLN A 228 22.26 -23.98 -9.76
C GLN A 228 21.57 -25.21 -9.13
N GLY A 229 22.26 -26.35 -9.12
CA GLY A 229 21.68 -27.63 -8.65
C GLY A 229 21.13 -27.61 -7.23
N ALA A 230 21.72 -26.85 -6.31
CA ALA A 230 21.22 -26.71 -4.93
C ALA A 230 19.88 -25.99 -4.90
N ASP A 231 19.73 -24.91 -5.67
CA ASP A 231 18.48 -24.18 -5.77
C ASP A 231 17.38 -25.01 -6.45
N VAL A 232 17.73 -25.75 -7.49
CA VAL A 232 16.80 -26.69 -8.15
C VAL A 232 16.33 -27.75 -7.15
N ALA A 233 17.22 -28.35 -6.36
CA ALA A 233 16.82 -29.35 -5.36
C ALA A 233 15.90 -28.74 -4.29
N ARG A 234 16.15 -27.52 -3.85
CA ARG A 234 15.34 -26.78 -2.87
C ARG A 234 13.92 -26.53 -3.39
N VAL A 235 13.77 -26.04 -4.64
CA VAL A 235 12.43 -25.75 -5.20
C VAL A 235 11.66 -27.03 -5.53
N ILE A 236 12.33 -28.16 -5.88
CA ILE A 236 11.70 -29.46 -6.04
C ILE A 236 11.13 -29.95 -4.70
N ALA A 237 11.90 -29.87 -3.61
CA ALA A 237 11.41 -30.25 -2.28
C ALA A 237 10.21 -29.37 -1.87
N ALA A 238 10.34 -28.03 -2.05
CA ALA A 238 9.25 -27.12 -1.75
C ALA A 238 7.98 -27.37 -2.58
N ALA A 239 8.09 -27.85 -3.84
CA ALA A 239 6.93 -28.18 -4.67
C ALA A 239 6.15 -29.38 -4.11
N ALA A 240 6.86 -30.39 -3.61
CA ALA A 240 6.24 -31.59 -3.04
C ALA A 240 5.38 -31.28 -1.81
N ASP A 241 5.73 -30.23 -1.05
CA ASP A 241 5.02 -29.83 0.17
C ASP A 241 3.78 -28.95 -0.12
N LEU A 242 3.50 -28.59 -1.38
CA LEU A 242 2.40 -27.69 -1.74
C LEU A 242 1.11 -28.44 -2.14
N VAL A 243 0.81 -29.58 -1.55
CA VAL A 243 -0.45 -30.32 -1.72
C VAL A 243 -1.27 -30.22 -0.46
N GLY A 244 -2.52 -29.81 -0.58
CA GLY A 244 -3.46 -29.70 0.54
C GLY A 244 -4.09 -28.32 0.65
N THR A 245 -4.49 -27.97 1.85
CA THR A 245 -5.13 -26.70 2.20
C THR A 245 -4.17 -25.86 3.02
N PHE A 246 -3.98 -24.59 2.60
CA PHE A 246 -3.05 -23.68 3.24
C PHE A 246 -3.74 -22.37 3.57
N ASP A 247 -3.63 -21.91 4.80
CA ASP A 247 -4.16 -20.64 5.24
C ASP A 247 -3.07 -19.57 5.27
N LYS A 248 -3.42 -18.41 4.74
CA LYS A 248 -2.57 -17.20 4.77
C LYS A 248 -3.34 -16.07 5.43
N PRO A 249 -2.74 -15.29 6.34
CA PRO A 249 -3.41 -14.13 6.89
C PRO A 249 -3.71 -13.10 5.80
N ARG A 250 -4.92 -12.55 5.80
CA ARG A 250 -5.32 -11.45 4.93
C ARG A 250 -4.63 -10.16 5.40
N ALA A 251 -3.58 -9.78 4.71
CA ALA A 251 -2.71 -8.68 5.15
C ALA A 251 -3.33 -7.28 5.01
N ILE A 252 -4.27 -7.10 4.08
CA ILE A 252 -4.87 -5.80 3.77
C ILE A 252 -6.38 -5.86 3.95
N THR A 253 -6.92 -4.91 4.70
CA THR A 253 -8.34 -4.57 4.73
C THR A 253 -8.62 -3.43 3.76
N PHE A 254 -9.81 -3.45 3.13
CA PHE A 254 -10.19 -2.43 2.16
C PHE A 254 -11.61 -1.91 2.41
N ARG A 255 -11.75 -0.59 2.45
CA ARG A 255 -13.02 0.14 2.60
C ARG A 255 -13.32 0.91 1.33
N GLU A 256 -14.29 0.44 0.57
CA GLU A 256 -14.66 1.00 -0.73
C GLU A 256 -15.19 2.45 -0.63
N ASP A 257 -15.93 2.76 0.45
CA ASP A 257 -16.50 4.06 0.74
C ASP A 257 -15.47 5.19 0.84
N LEU A 258 -14.24 4.86 1.25
CA LEU A 258 -13.14 5.80 1.38
C LEU A 258 -12.27 5.92 0.13
N CYS A 259 -12.47 5.07 -0.88
CA CYS A 259 -11.56 5.00 -2.03
C CYS A 259 -11.72 6.23 -2.95
N ALA A 260 -10.59 6.86 -3.27
CA ALA A 260 -10.50 8.03 -4.15
C ALA A 260 -10.00 7.68 -5.57
N HIS A 261 -10.15 6.42 -6.01
CA HIS A 261 -9.60 5.95 -7.28
C HIS A 261 -10.25 6.64 -8.49
N SER A 262 -11.56 6.63 -8.56
CA SER A 262 -12.29 7.16 -9.74
C SER A 262 -13.66 7.69 -9.34
N ARG A 263 -14.23 8.58 -10.17
CA ARG A 263 -15.64 8.98 -10.14
C ARG A 263 -16.09 9.25 -11.58
N SER A 264 -17.24 8.69 -11.95
CA SER A 264 -17.83 8.91 -13.29
C SER A 264 -16.86 8.64 -14.45
N ARG A 265 -16.02 7.61 -14.35
CA ARG A 265 -14.97 7.22 -15.32
C ARG A 265 -13.79 8.22 -15.39
N VAL A 266 -13.71 9.18 -14.49
CA VAL A 266 -12.54 10.06 -14.36
C VAL A 266 -11.60 9.45 -13.31
N ILE A 267 -10.34 9.18 -13.71
CA ILE A 267 -9.34 8.59 -12.82
C ILE A 267 -8.75 9.68 -11.92
N GLY A 268 -8.68 9.38 -10.64
CA GLY A 268 -8.05 10.19 -9.61
C GLY A 268 -6.80 9.51 -9.02
N CYS A 269 -6.92 8.93 -7.82
CA CYS A 269 -5.81 8.31 -7.10
C CYS A 269 -5.43 6.94 -7.69
N THR A 270 -4.13 6.76 -8.03
CA THR A 270 -3.57 5.48 -8.52
C THR A 270 -2.47 4.92 -7.61
N ARG A 271 -2.18 5.55 -6.47
CA ARG A 271 -0.99 5.25 -5.63
C ARG A 271 -0.82 3.77 -5.29
N CYS A 272 -1.89 3.09 -4.89
CA CYS A 272 -1.82 1.68 -4.54
C CYS A 272 -1.63 0.77 -5.76
N LEU A 273 -2.14 1.17 -6.93
CA LEU A 273 -1.93 0.46 -8.20
C LEU A 273 -0.47 0.53 -8.64
N ASP A 274 0.12 1.74 -8.54
CA ASP A 274 1.48 2.01 -9.00
C ASP A 274 2.55 1.33 -8.11
N LEU A 275 2.22 1.11 -6.82
CA LEU A 275 3.15 0.57 -5.83
C LEU A 275 3.02 -0.94 -5.58
N CYS A 276 2.01 -1.63 -6.12
CA CYS A 276 1.79 -3.04 -5.83
C CYS A 276 2.80 -3.94 -6.58
N PRO A 277 3.82 -4.51 -5.91
CA PRO A 277 4.84 -5.32 -6.59
C PRO A 277 4.27 -6.65 -7.11
N ALA A 278 3.27 -7.21 -6.41
CA ALA A 278 2.65 -8.49 -6.77
C ALA A 278 1.55 -8.38 -7.84
N GLY A 279 1.14 -7.16 -8.23
CA GLY A 279 0.03 -6.95 -9.16
C GLY A 279 -1.33 -7.43 -8.59
N ALA A 280 -1.49 -7.42 -7.28
CA ALA A 280 -2.70 -7.85 -6.59
C ALA A 280 -3.84 -6.82 -6.66
N ILE A 281 -3.57 -5.60 -7.14
CA ILE A 281 -4.53 -4.50 -7.14
C ILE A 281 -4.90 -4.16 -8.58
N THR A 282 -6.20 -4.10 -8.85
CA THR A 282 -6.74 -3.77 -10.18
C THR A 282 -7.85 -2.73 -10.08
N PRO A 283 -8.04 -1.89 -11.11
CA PRO A 283 -9.20 -1.00 -11.17
C PRO A 283 -10.52 -1.80 -11.19
N ASN A 284 -11.51 -1.34 -10.41
CA ASN A 284 -12.85 -1.90 -10.37
C ASN A 284 -13.90 -0.76 -10.33
N GLY A 285 -14.22 -0.20 -11.47
CA GLY A 285 -15.15 0.92 -11.57
C GLY A 285 -14.63 2.18 -10.85
N ASN A 286 -15.34 2.64 -9.83
CA ASN A 286 -14.94 3.82 -9.05
C ASN A 286 -13.93 3.54 -7.94
N VAL A 287 -13.66 2.27 -7.65
CA VAL A 287 -12.76 1.81 -6.60
C VAL A 287 -11.68 0.89 -7.18
N VAL A 288 -10.77 0.41 -6.35
CA VAL A 288 -9.86 -0.68 -6.71
C VAL A 288 -10.35 -1.99 -6.09
N ALA A 289 -9.99 -3.12 -6.70
CA ALA A 289 -10.12 -4.44 -6.11
C ALA A 289 -8.74 -4.94 -5.68
N ILE A 290 -8.66 -5.58 -4.52
CA ILE A 290 -7.43 -6.19 -4.00
C ILE A 290 -7.65 -7.69 -3.90
N ASP A 291 -6.93 -8.46 -4.70
CA ASP A 291 -6.96 -9.92 -4.65
C ASP A 291 -6.13 -10.42 -3.44
N PRO A 292 -6.77 -11.00 -2.41
CA PRO A 292 -6.07 -11.41 -1.21
C PRO A 292 -5.18 -12.64 -1.43
N HIS A 293 -5.44 -13.49 -2.43
CA HIS A 293 -4.60 -14.64 -2.76
C HIS A 293 -3.30 -14.21 -3.43
N VAL A 294 -3.37 -13.20 -4.31
CA VAL A 294 -2.21 -12.62 -4.98
C VAL A 294 -1.43 -11.67 -4.08
N CYS A 295 -2.09 -11.04 -3.10
CA CYS A 295 -1.48 -10.05 -2.19
C CYS A 295 -0.32 -10.68 -1.40
N ALA A 296 0.88 -10.10 -1.50
CA ALA A 296 2.08 -10.59 -0.80
C ALA A 296 2.20 -10.08 0.65
N GLY A 297 1.33 -9.20 1.11
CA GLY A 297 1.35 -8.68 2.48
C GLY A 297 2.37 -7.58 2.75
N CYS A 298 3.02 -7.02 1.72
CA CYS A 298 4.07 -5.99 1.89
C CYS A 298 3.59 -4.66 2.47
N GLY A 299 2.29 -4.36 2.42
CA GLY A 299 1.68 -3.19 3.05
C GLY A 299 1.90 -1.83 2.36
N GLN A 300 2.67 -1.74 1.26
CA GLN A 300 2.93 -0.46 0.57
C GLN A 300 1.66 0.29 0.15
N CYS A 301 0.64 -0.44 -0.30
CA CYS A 301 -0.66 0.14 -0.68
C CYS A 301 -1.36 0.80 0.52
N ALA A 302 -1.26 0.19 1.71
CA ALA A 302 -1.80 0.74 2.94
C ALA A 302 -1.00 1.96 3.41
N ALA A 303 0.33 1.90 3.38
CA ALA A 303 1.21 3.03 3.71
C ALA A 303 0.91 4.26 2.84
N ALA A 304 0.78 4.06 1.52
CA ALA A 304 0.56 5.13 0.55
C ALA A 304 -0.90 5.62 0.46
N CYS A 305 -1.89 4.88 1.02
CA CYS A 305 -3.29 5.25 0.91
C CYS A 305 -3.60 6.53 1.68
N PRO A 306 -3.99 7.63 1.01
CA PRO A 306 -4.17 8.92 1.67
C PRO A 306 -5.47 9.02 2.46
N THR A 307 -6.44 8.16 2.16
CA THR A 307 -7.76 8.13 2.82
C THR A 307 -7.87 7.05 3.89
N GLY A 308 -6.94 6.07 3.91
CA GLY A 308 -7.07 4.88 4.73
C GLY A 308 -8.05 3.84 4.18
N ALA A 309 -8.46 3.95 2.91
CA ALA A 309 -9.28 2.93 2.25
C ALA A 309 -8.59 1.57 2.25
N ALA A 310 -7.29 1.52 1.94
CA ALA A 310 -6.44 0.36 2.17
C ALA A 310 -5.70 0.53 3.50
N SER A 311 -5.77 -0.45 4.38
CA SER A 311 -5.11 -0.48 5.69
C SER A 311 -4.52 -1.85 5.96
N THR A 312 -3.44 -1.92 6.73
CA THR A 312 -2.85 -3.20 7.17
C THR A 312 -3.73 -3.88 8.22
N ALA A 313 -3.74 -5.21 8.19
CA ALA A 313 -4.40 -6.05 9.19
C ALA A 313 -3.40 -6.83 10.05
N ILE A 314 -2.12 -6.86 9.68
CA ILE A 314 -1.04 -7.62 10.34
C ILE A 314 0.20 -6.75 10.62
N PRO A 315 0.24 -6.03 11.74
CA PRO A 315 -0.90 -5.66 12.60
C PRO A 315 -1.74 -4.51 12.01
N PRO A 316 -2.94 -4.27 12.54
CA PRO A 316 -3.68 -3.04 12.26
C PRO A 316 -2.90 -1.79 12.70
N VAL A 317 -3.06 -0.69 11.97
CA VAL A 317 -2.29 0.55 12.20
C VAL A 317 -2.49 1.11 13.61
N ASP A 318 -3.72 1.12 14.11
CA ASP A 318 -4.06 1.56 15.45
C ASP A 318 -3.41 0.70 16.54
N ALA A 319 -3.41 -0.64 16.37
CA ALA A 319 -2.74 -1.56 17.28
C ALA A 319 -1.20 -1.35 17.27
N LEU A 320 -0.61 -1.13 16.08
CA LEU A 320 0.82 -0.84 15.96
C LEU A 320 1.19 0.47 16.67
N ILE A 321 0.42 1.53 16.46
CA ILE A 321 0.66 2.83 17.08
C ILE A 321 0.38 2.78 18.60
N ALA A 322 -0.61 1.99 19.06
CA ALA A 322 -0.85 1.76 20.47
C ALA A 322 0.33 1.07 21.16
N LYS A 323 0.90 0.04 20.50
CA LYS A 323 2.10 -0.65 20.96
C LYS A 323 3.31 0.30 21.03
N LEU A 324 3.53 1.10 19.99
CA LEU A 324 4.59 2.11 19.92
C LEU A 324 4.42 3.16 21.05
N ARG A 325 3.20 3.65 21.25
CA ARG A 325 2.87 4.57 22.33
C ARG A 325 3.21 3.99 23.71
N ALA A 326 2.77 2.76 23.96
CA ALA A 326 3.04 2.09 25.26
C ALA A 326 4.54 2.00 25.52
N GLY A 327 5.32 1.61 24.52
CA GLY A 327 6.77 1.54 24.63
C GLY A 327 7.42 2.89 24.91
N LEU A 328 7.11 3.93 24.14
CA LEU A 328 7.72 5.25 24.31
C LEU A 328 7.32 5.92 25.62
N VAL A 329 6.04 5.81 26.03
CA VAL A 329 5.57 6.33 27.32
C VAL A 329 6.29 5.63 28.50
N ALA A 330 6.45 4.31 28.45
CA ALA A 330 7.16 3.55 29.46
C ALA A 330 8.66 3.91 29.49
N PHE A 331 9.30 4.04 28.32
CA PHE A 331 10.67 4.46 28.17
C PHE A 331 10.95 5.81 28.86
N HIS A 332 10.16 6.83 28.54
CA HIS A 332 10.30 8.16 29.13
C HIS A 332 9.95 8.17 30.62
N SER A 333 8.94 7.41 31.04
CA SER A 333 8.58 7.29 32.48
C SER A 333 9.69 6.64 33.30
N ALA A 334 10.47 5.76 32.69
CA ALA A 334 11.66 5.14 33.28
C ALA A 334 12.91 6.05 33.23
N GLY A 335 12.80 7.30 32.78
CA GLY A 335 13.91 8.25 32.67
C GLY A 335 14.74 8.13 31.40
N GLY A 336 14.27 7.34 30.43
CA GLY A 336 14.91 7.21 29.13
C GLY A 336 14.91 8.51 28.33
N ARG A 337 15.99 8.77 27.60
CA ARG A 337 16.19 9.97 26.77
C ARG A 337 16.63 9.56 25.37
N GLU A 338 16.40 10.44 24.39
CA GLU A 338 16.84 10.25 23.01
C GLU A 338 16.36 8.92 22.41
N ALA A 339 15.09 8.59 22.62
CA ALA A 339 14.50 7.35 22.12
C ALA A 339 14.68 7.21 20.60
N GLN A 340 15.39 6.17 20.17
CA GLN A 340 15.52 5.76 18.78
C GLN A 340 14.62 4.54 18.55
N VAL A 341 13.70 4.61 17.59
CA VAL A 341 12.86 3.47 17.22
C VAL A 341 13.49 2.73 16.04
N LEU A 342 13.73 1.42 16.20
CA LEU A 342 14.17 0.53 15.12
C LEU A 342 12.99 -0.31 14.67
N ILE A 343 12.44 -0.02 13.49
CA ILE A 343 11.37 -0.80 12.89
C ILE A 343 11.97 -1.89 12.01
N HIS A 344 11.58 -3.14 12.22
CA HIS A 344 12.13 -4.29 11.51
C HIS A 344 11.08 -5.37 11.23
N ASP A 345 11.31 -6.22 10.24
CA ASP A 345 10.50 -7.43 10.06
C ASP A 345 10.91 -8.53 11.04
N GLY A 346 9.95 -9.40 11.38
CA GLY A 346 10.15 -10.46 12.37
C GLY A 346 11.01 -11.65 11.88
N VAL A 347 11.48 -11.66 10.62
CA VAL A 347 12.27 -12.76 10.08
C VAL A 347 13.74 -12.35 9.96
N HIS A 348 14.00 -11.27 9.23
CA HIS A 348 15.36 -10.77 9.00
C HIS A 348 15.85 -9.96 10.20
N GLY A 349 15.01 -9.04 10.70
CA GLY A 349 15.40 -8.13 11.76
C GLY A 349 15.61 -8.83 13.10
N ASP A 350 14.72 -9.75 13.48
CA ASP A 350 14.90 -10.54 14.72
C ASP A 350 16.20 -11.35 14.67
N GLY A 351 16.49 -11.99 13.53
CA GLY A 351 17.73 -12.73 13.35
C GLY A 351 19.00 -11.88 13.48
N LEU A 352 18.99 -10.67 12.91
CA LEU A 352 20.13 -9.73 13.03
C LEU A 352 20.28 -9.18 14.46
N ILE A 353 19.18 -8.84 15.13
CA ILE A 353 19.19 -8.38 16.51
C ILE A 353 19.73 -9.47 17.44
N GLU A 354 19.31 -10.73 17.25
CA GLU A 354 19.81 -11.86 18.02
C GLU A 354 21.28 -12.10 17.76
N ALA A 355 21.73 -12.06 16.50
CA ALA A 355 23.14 -12.21 16.14
C ALA A 355 23.99 -11.08 16.75
N ALA A 356 23.52 -9.83 16.68
CA ALA A 356 24.20 -8.69 17.28
C ALA A 356 24.34 -8.84 18.81
N ALA A 357 23.30 -9.34 19.49
CA ALA A 357 23.32 -9.54 20.92
C ALA A 357 24.28 -10.67 21.35
N ARG A 358 24.44 -11.71 20.52
CA ARG A 358 25.28 -12.88 20.84
C ARG A 358 26.74 -12.73 20.44
N PHE A 359 27.00 -12.04 19.34
CA PHE A 359 28.31 -12.04 18.69
C PHE A 359 28.89 -10.65 18.48
N SER A 360 28.15 -9.58 18.82
CA SER A 360 28.58 -8.20 18.69
C SER A 360 28.25 -7.39 19.95
N ASP A 361 28.12 -6.06 19.81
CA ASP A 361 27.89 -5.13 20.91
C ASP A 361 26.43 -5.08 21.42
N GLY A 362 25.50 -5.72 20.75
CA GLY A 362 24.08 -5.63 21.02
C GLY A 362 23.48 -4.25 20.72
N LEU A 363 22.16 -4.13 20.82
CA LEU A 363 21.46 -2.89 20.53
C LEU A 363 21.79 -1.78 21.53
N PRO A 364 22.06 -0.53 21.08
CA PRO A 364 22.22 0.64 21.95
C PRO A 364 21.08 0.78 22.95
N ALA A 365 21.34 1.26 24.18
CA ALA A 365 20.35 1.37 25.25
C ALA A 365 19.15 2.25 24.86
N ARG A 366 19.35 3.26 24.01
CA ARG A 366 18.31 4.16 23.50
C ARG A 366 17.45 3.56 22.37
N THR A 367 17.86 2.44 21.78
CA THR A 367 17.19 1.86 20.60
C THR A 367 16.11 0.88 21.02
N ILE A 368 14.85 1.21 20.70
CA ILE A 368 13.65 0.41 20.98
C ILE A 368 13.27 -0.32 19.69
N PRO A 369 13.42 -1.66 19.61
CA PRO A 369 12.98 -2.43 18.45
C PRO A 369 11.46 -2.55 18.41
N LEU A 370 10.89 -2.41 17.21
CA LEU A 370 9.46 -2.57 16.92
C LEU A 370 9.29 -3.50 15.72
N ALA A 371 8.91 -4.73 15.99
CA ALA A 371 8.66 -5.73 14.96
C ALA A 371 7.33 -5.47 14.24
N VAL A 372 7.35 -5.59 12.91
CA VAL A 372 6.22 -5.50 12.00
C VAL A 372 6.23 -6.67 11.00
N ASN A 373 5.15 -6.88 10.24
CA ASN A 373 5.15 -7.93 9.22
C ASN A 373 6.15 -7.64 8.08
N GLU A 374 6.08 -6.41 7.54
CA GLU A 374 7.02 -5.91 6.53
C GLU A 374 7.25 -4.41 6.76
N VAL A 375 8.49 -3.96 6.66
CA VAL A 375 8.83 -2.55 6.93
C VAL A 375 8.20 -1.57 5.95
N THR A 376 7.86 -2.02 4.75
CA THR A 376 7.20 -1.21 3.73
C THR A 376 5.73 -0.89 4.03
N GLN A 377 5.15 -1.51 5.08
CA GLN A 377 3.82 -1.17 5.58
C GLN A 377 3.78 0.15 6.38
N ILE A 378 4.95 0.69 6.74
CA ILE A 378 5.05 1.88 7.58
C ILE A 378 4.66 3.13 6.79
N GLY A 379 3.56 3.73 7.20
CA GLY A 379 3.08 4.99 6.65
C GLY A 379 3.52 6.20 7.48
N LEU A 380 3.20 7.38 6.96
CA LEU A 380 3.51 8.66 7.60
C LEU A 380 2.92 8.75 9.01
N GLU A 381 1.75 8.16 9.24
CA GLU A 381 1.06 8.16 10.54
C GLU A 381 1.87 7.50 11.66
N THR A 382 2.55 6.40 11.36
CA THR A 382 3.37 5.70 12.36
C THR A 382 4.62 6.49 12.70
N ILE A 383 5.27 7.09 11.68
CA ILE A 383 6.48 7.90 11.87
C ILE A 383 6.16 9.17 12.67
N VAL A 384 5.14 9.92 12.25
CA VAL A 384 4.72 11.15 12.94
C VAL A 384 4.29 10.86 14.37
N ALA A 385 3.56 9.76 14.61
CA ALA A 385 3.18 9.35 15.96
C ALA A 385 4.40 9.02 16.84
N ALA A 386 5.43 8.36 16.29
CA ALA A 386 6.67 8.09 17.02
C ALA A 386 7.32 9.38 17.54
N PHE A 387 7.47 10.39 16.69
CA PHE A 387 8.02 11.68 17.10
C PHE A 387 7.10 12.44 18.05
N ALA A 388 5.80 12.40 17.84
CA ALA A 388 4.84 13.00 18.77
C ALA A 388 4.93 12.36 20.17
N TYR A 389 5.16 11.05 20.26
CA TYR A 389 5.39 10.33 21.52
C TYR A 389 6.81 10.48 22.07
N GLY A 390 7.67 11.28 21.45
CA GLY A 390 8.99 11.66 21.94
C GLY A 390 10.16 10.84 21.43
N ALA A 391 10.01 10.11 20.33
CA ALA A 391 11.16 9.57 19.60
C ALA A 391 12.01 10.71 19.02
N THR A 392 13.32 10.50 18.97
CA THR A 392 14.29 11.44 18.37
C THR A 392 14.84 10.96 17.02
N SER A 393 14.66 9.68 16.73
CA SER A 393 14.91 9.13 15.40
C SER A 393 14.12 7.85 15.16
N VAL A 394 13.83 7.55 13.90
CA VAL A 394 13.19 6.31 13.45
C VAL A 394 14.01 5.71 12.32
N GLN A 395 14.50 4.50 12.53
CA GLN A 395 15.27 3.76 11.54
C GLN A 395 14.51 2.50 11.13
N LEU A 396 14.50 2.20 9.83
CA LEU A 396 13.86 1.02 9.28
C LEU A 396 14.94 0.05 8.78
N LEU A 397 14.94 -1.17 9.32
CA LEU A 397 15.91 -2.19 8.96
C LEU A 397 15.36 -3.04 7.81
N THR A 398 16.08 -3.09 6.71
CA THR A 398 15.79 -3.95 5.57
C THR A 398 16.99 -4.81 5.21
N ARG A 399 16.74 -5.85 4.42
CA ARG A 399 17.81 -6.65 3.82
C ARG A 399 18.70 -5.77 2.94
N ALA A 400 19.98 -6.12 2.81
CA ALA A 400 20.90 -5.47 1.87
C ALA A 400 20.36 -5.45 0.44
N LYS A 401 19.58 -6.49 0.06
CA LYS A 401 18.80 -6.53 -1.18
C LYS A 401 17.34 -6.76 -0.86
N PRO A 402 16.51 -5.69 -0.88
CA PRO A 402 15.08 -5.81 -0.63
C PRO A 402 14.39 -6.81 -1.59
N ARG A 403 13.37 -7.52 -1.11
CA ARG A 403 12.64 -8.54 -1.89
C ARG A 403 11.78 -7.94 -3.01
N HIS A 404 11.48 -6.66 -2.91
CA HIS A 404 10.69 -5.89 -3.89
C HIS A 404 11.08 -4.40 -3.84
N ASP A 405 10.55 -3.60 -4.77
CA ASP A 405 10.80 -2.15 -4.80
C ASP A 405 10.29 -1.47 -3.52
N ILE A 406 11.10 -0.62 -2.93
CA ILE A 406 10.83 0.17 -1.73
C ILE A 406 10.73 1.68 -2.01
N ALA A 407 10.54 2.09 -3.27
CA ALA A 407 10.44 3.50 -3.65
C ALA A 407 9.31 4.21 -2.90
N GLY A 408 8.16 3.54 -2.68
CA GLY A 408 7.06 4.08 -1.89
C GLY A 408 7.44 4.37 -0.43
N LEU A 409 8.24 3.50 0.18
CA LEU A 409 8.77 3.73 1.53
C LEU A 409 9.71 4.94 1.54
N ARG A 410 10.64 5.04 0.58
CA ARG A 410 11.56 6.20 0.48
C ARG A 410 10.81 7.52 0.32
N GLN A 411 9.72 7.55 -0.46
CA GLN A 411 8.86 8.73 -0.56
C GLN A 411 8.21 9.10 0.78
N THR A 412 7.73 8.12 1.53
CA THR A 412 7.16 8.32 2.87
C THR A 412 8.18 8.92 3.84
N LEU A 413 9.41 8.40 3.84
CA LEU A 413 10.51 8.92 4.67
C LEU A 413 10.91 10.34 4.28
N THR A 414 11.02 10.62 2.99
CA THR A 414 11.30 11.99 2.49
C THR A 414 10.25 12.98 2.97
N MET A 415 8.97 12.59 2.92
CA MET A 415 7.87 13.44 3.41
C MET A 415 7.95 13.67 4.92
N ALA A 416 8.23 12.61 5.69
CA ALA A 416 8.40 12.71 7.14
C ALA A 416 9.58 13.62 7.51
N ASP A 417 10.73 13.44 6.85
CA ASP A 417 11.92 14.25 7.10
C ASP A 417 11.70 15.74 6.74
N THR A 418 11.00 16.00 5.64
CA THR A 418 10.60 17.38 5.26
C THR A 418 9.76 18.03 6.36
N LEU A 419 8.78 17.30 6.93
CA LEU A 419 7.94 17.81 8.02
C LEU A 419 8.74 18.05 9.29
N LEU A 420 9.58 17.10 9.68
CA LEU A 420 10.38 17.18 10.90
C LEU A 420 11.39 18.33 10.83
N ALA A 421 12.08 18.46 9.71
CA ALA A 421 13.03 19.57 9.48
C ALA A 421 12.33 20.93 9.53
N ALA A 422 11.18 21.06 8.89
CA ALA A 422 10.39 22.30 8.87
C ALA A 422 9.88 22.71 10.26
N LEU A 423 9.58 21.75 11.14
CA LEU A 423 9.14 21.97 12.51
C LEU A 423 10.30 22.14 13.51
N GLY A 424 11.55 22.09 13.05
CA GLY A 424 12.73 22.30 13.89
C GLY A 424 13.19 21.08 14.70
N TYR A 425 12.67 19.88 14.41
CA TYR A 425 13.16 18.65 15.05
C TYR A 425 14.56 18.25 14.54
N GLY A 426 14.93 18.65 13.33
CA GLY A 426 16.16 18.31 12.62
C GLY A 426 15.89 17.57 11.32
N GLY A 427 16.93 17.37 10.52
CA GLY A 427 16.88 16.62 9.25
C GLY A 427 17.64 15.30 9.34
N GLY A 428 17.27 14.34 8.47
CA GLY A 428 17.91 13.01 8.43
C GLY A 428 17.55 12.10 9.60
N LEU A 429 16.44 12.41 10.31
CA LEU A 429 16.03 11.68 11.51
C LEU A 429 15.33 10.37 11.21
N VAL A 430 14.86 10.23 9.98
CA VAL A 430 14.21 9.00 9.48
C VAL A 430 15.06 8.40 8.37
N GLY A 431 15.36 7.11 8.46
CA GLY A 431 16.28 6.46 7.52
C GLY A 431 16.02 4.98 7.33
N ILE A 432 16.73 4.40 6.36
CA ILE A 432 16.74 2.97 6.11
C ILE A 432 18.14 2.44 6.32
N ILE A 433 18.26 1.37 7.10
CA ILE A 433 19.47 0.58 7.26
C ILE A 433 19.33 -0.65 6.37
N GLU A 434 20.06 -0.68 5.26
CA GLU A 434 20.05 -1.79 4.28
C GLU A 434 21.27 -2.68 4.53
N THR A 435 21.10 -3.75 5.31
CA THR A 435 22.21 -4.64 5.65
C THR A 435 21.74 -6.03 6.04
N ASP A 436 22.58 -7.02 5.79
CA ASP A 436 22.48 -8.41 6.31
C ASP A 436 23.59 -8.69 7.34
N ASP A 437 24.35 -7.65 7.74
CA ASP A 437 25.46 -7.74 8.70
C ASP A 437 25.06 -7.10 10.04
N PRO A 438 25.08 -7.85 11.16
CA PRO A 438 24.72 -7.34 12.49
C PRO A 438 25.67 -6.22 12.97
N ASP A 439 26.96 -6.26 12.64
CA ASP A 439 27.90 -5.22 13.03
C ASP A 439 27.65 -3.90 12.30
N ALA A 440 27.36 -3.97 11.00
CA ALA A 440 26.99 -2.82 10.20
C ALA A 440 25.67 -2.20 10.69
N MET A 441 24.68 -3.02 11.11
CA MET A 441 23.45 -2.54 11.74
C MET A 441 23.74 -1.76 13.01
N ILE A 442 24.56 -2.30 13.93
CA ILE A 442 24.90 -1.65 15.20
C ILE A 442 25.68 -0.35 14.95
N ALA A 443 26.64 -0.36 14.02
CA ALA A 443 27.39 0.83 13.65
C ALA A 443 26.46 1.95 13.11
N ALA A 444 25.51 1.61 12.24
CA ALA A 444 24.53 2.56 11.70
C ALA A 444 23.61 3.14 12.80
N LEU A 445 23.15 2.30 13.74
CA LEU A 445 22.30 2.75 14.86
C LEU A 445 23.05 3.70 15.82
N ARG A 446 24.33 3.45 16.07
CA ARG A 446 25.19 4.33 16.90
C ARG A 446 25.51 5.66 16.21
N ALA A 447 25.79 5.60 14.91
CA ALA A 447 26.08 6.80 14.10
C ALA A 447 24.83 7.62 13.77
N GLY A 448 23.63 7.02 13.93
CA GLY A 448 22.37 7.65 13.60
C GLY A 448 22.16 8.96 14.35
N PRO A 449 21.60 10.00 13.69
CA PRO A 449 21.38 11.31 14.30
C PRO A 449 20.40 11.20 15.48
N ALA A 450 20.67 11.99 16.53
CA ALA A 450 19.71 12.29 17.57
C ALA A 450 19.10 13.66 17.25
N GLY A 451 17.81 13.66 16.87
CA GLY A 451 17.06 14.89 16.69
C GLY A 451 16.70 15.56 18.00
N THR A 452 16.13 16.75 17.91
CA THR A 452 15.54 17.41 19.05
C THR A 452 14.27 16.67 19.46
N ALA A 453 14.16 16.27 20.72
CA ALA A 453 12.95 15.66 21.23
C ALA A 453 11.78 16.67 21.26
N ALA A 454 10.56 16.18 21.17
CA ALA A 454 9.37 16.98 21.41
C ALA A 454 9.47 17.68 22.79
N VAL A 455 9.17 18.97 22.86
CA VAL A 455 9.24 19.76 24.10
C VAL A 455 8.42 19.09 25.21
N LYS A 456 7.28 18.51 24.85
CA LYS A 456 6.46 17.68 25.72
C LYS A 456 5.92 16.52 24.89
N PRO A 457 6.41 15.28 25.13
CA PRO A 457 5.88 14.11 24.45
C PRO A 457 4.38 13.96 24.66
N ALA A 458 3.66 13.66 23.59
CA ALA A 458 2.23 13.41 23.61
C ALA A 458 1.89 12.03 24.22
N SER A 459 0.64 11.85 24.59
CA SER A 459 0.13 10.57 25.13
C SER A 459 -1.27 10.22 24.62
N PHE A 460 -1.70 10.80 23.49
CA PHE A 460 -3.02 10.53 22.90
C PHE A 460 -3.19 9.04 22.54
N LEU A 461 -4.44 8.58 22.54
CA LEU A 461 -4.78 7.23 22.07
C LEU A 461 -5.01 7.28 20.55
N PRO A 462 -4.53 6.28 19.77
CA PRO A 462 -4.74 6.20 18.32
C PRO A 462 -6.16 5.73 18.01
N ILE A 463 -7.15 6.61 18.20
CA ILE A 463 -8.56 6.31 17.98
C ILE A 463 -9.01 6.91 16.65
N GLY A 464 -9.82 6.16 15.90
CA GLY A 464 -10.34 6.56 14.60
C GLY A 464 -9.67 5.89 13.42
N GLY A 465 -9.96 6.36 12.20
CA GLY A 465 -9.32 5.86 10.99
C GLY A 465 -7.88 6.34 10.84
N LYS A 466 -7.13 5.72 9.92
CA LYS A 466 -5.72 6.05 9.65
C LYS A 466 -5.48 7.56 9.53
N ARG A 467 -6.35 8.30 8.78
CA ARG A 467 -6.20 9.74 8.59
C ARG A 467 -6.49 10.55 9.85
N ASP A 468 -7.40 10.10 10.70
CA ASP A 468 -7.72 10.79 11.96
C ASP A 468 -6.56 10.68 12.95
N VAL A 469 -5.97 9.47 13.05
CA VAL A 469 -4.76 9.24 13.85
C VAL A 469 -3.61 10.09 13.35
N LEU A 470 -3.39 10.15 12.02
CA LEU A 470 -2.35 10.99 11.42
C LEU A 470 -2.57 12.48 11.72
N LYS A 471 -3.80 12.99 11.57
CA LYS A 471 -4.14 14.39 11.90
C LYS A 471 -3.88 14.70 13.37
N THR A 472 -4.27 13.79 14.26
CA THR A 472 -4.03 13.95 15.71
C THR A 472 -2.53 13.98 16.01
N ALA A 473 -1.77 13.03 15.44
CA ALA A 473 -0.32 12.98 15.61
C ALA A 473 0.38 14.25 15.07
N LEU A 474 -0.05 14.77 13.91
CA LEU A 474 0.46 16.01 13.33
C LEU A 474 0.18 17.23 14.21
N ARG A 475 -1.04 17.33 14.78
CA ARG A 475 -1.38 18.44 15.71
C ARG A 475 -0.52 18.40 16.97
N GLU A 476 -0.35 17.22 17.57
CA GLU A 476 0.47 17.06 18.77
C GLU A 476 1.95 17.34 18.47
N LEU A 477 2.45 16.86 17.33
CA LEU A 477 3.80 17.13 16.87
C LEU A 477 4.05 18.63 16.66
N HIS A 478 3.11 19.32 16.00
CA HIS A 478 3.18 20.78 15.79
C HIS A 478 3.13 21.56 17.11
N ARG A 479 2.24 21.16 18.02
CA ARG A 479 2.10 21.83 19.36
C ARG A 479 3.37 21.71 20.19
N ALA A 480 4.11 20.59 20.05
CA ALA A 480 5.35 20.33 20.78
C ALA A 480 6.61 20.64 19.95
N ALA A 481 6.46 21.28 18.79
CA ALA A 481 7.57 21.53 17.88
C ALA A 481 8.55 22.57 18.45
N PRO A 482 9.87 22.37 18.26
CA PRO A 482 10.88 23.36 18.64
C PRO A 482 10.75 24.69 17.87
N ALA A 483 10.31 24.65 16.62
CA ALA A 483 10.07 25.82 15.77
C ALA A 483 8.76 25.65 14.99
N PRO A 484 7.58 25.84 15.61
CA PRO A 484 6.30 25.62 14.96
C PRO A 484 6.10 26.63 13.82
N ILE A 485 5.66 26.14 12.65
CA ILE A 485 5.27 26.95 11.50
C ILE A 485 3.89 26.48 11.01
N ASP A 486 3.06 27.41 10.53
CA ASP A 486 1.68 27.10 10.13
C ASP A 486 1.58 26.32 8.83
N VAL A 487 2.49 26.54 7.91
CA VAL A 487 2.44 25.93 6.57
C VAL A 487 3.79 25.33 6.20
N VAL A 488 3.79 24.05 5.85
CA VAL A 488 4.95 23.32 5.31
C VAL A 488 4.69 22.98 3.86
N ALA A 489 5.57 23.42 2.96
CA ALA A 489 5.55 22.99 1.56
C ALA A 489 5.90 21.51 1.48
N LEU A 490 5.11 20.74 0.73
CA LEU A 490 5.30 19.31 0.57
C LEU A 490 5.62 18.94 -0.89
N PRO A 491 6.35 17.84 -1.14
CA PRO A 491 6.62 17.38 -2.49
C PRO A 491 5.32 16.95 -3.21
N MET A 492 5.38 16.98 -4.55
CA MET A 492 4.30 16.43 -5.39
C MET A 492 4.00 14.98 -5.02
N GLY A 493 2.73 14.62 -5.04
CA GLY A 493 2.30 13.29 -4.60
C GLY A 493 2.02 13.17 -3.09
N SER A 494 2.15 14.25 -2.31
CA SER A 494 1.77 14.23 -0.90
C SER A 494 0.25 14.00 -0.72
N ALA A 495 -0.14 13.54 0.48
CA ALA A 495 -1.54 13.30 0.84
C ALA A 495 -2.24 14.51 1.46
N PHE A 496 -1.59 15.67 1.47
CA PHE A 496 -2.08 16.94 2.00
C PHE A 496 -1.84 18.06 1.00
N GLY A 497 -2.76 19.01 0.92
CA GLY A 497 -2.57 20.20 0.12
C GLY A 497 -3.82 21.02 -0.05
N GLY A 498 -3.59 22.28 -0.43
CA GLY A 498 -4.60 23.20 -0.88
C GLY A 498 -4.96 23.02 -2.35
N LEU A 499 -5.79 23.90 -2.82
CA LEU A 499 -6.14 24.06 -4.23
C LEU A 499 -5.83 25.49 -4.65
N ASP A 500 -5.23 25.64 -5.81
CA ASP A 500 -5.11 26.93 -6.51
C ASP A 500 -6.22 27.00 -7.56
N VAL A 501 -7.12 27.97 -7.40
CA VAL A 501 -8.32 28.08 -8.24
C VAL A 501 -8.35 29.47 -8.89
N ARG A 502 -8.32 29.52 -10.23
CA ARG A 502 -8.54 30.75 -10.98
C ARG A 502 -10.03 31.13 -10.94
N VAL A 503 -10.40 31.90 -9.91
CA VAL A 503 -11.79 32.24 -9.59
C VAL A 503 -12.54 32.88 -10.77
N ALA A 504 -11.88 33.76 -11.55
CA ALA A 504 -12.48 34.44 -12.70
C ALA A 504 -12.96 33.48 -13.81
N GLY A 505 -12.32 32.32 -13.96
CA GLY A 505 -12.71 31.30 -14.94
C GLY A 505 -13.67 30.26 -14.41
N CYS A 506 -13.98 30.24 -13.10
CA CYS A 506 -14.86 29.29 -12.49
C CYS A 506 -16.32 29.65 -12.81
N THR A 507 -17.09 28.70 -13.32
CA THR A 507 -18.53 28.87 -13.65
C THR A 507 -19.46 28.42 -12.53
N LEU A 508 -18.97 28.01 -11.36
CA LEU A 508 -19.76 27.42 -10.27
C LEU A 508 -20.65 26.25 -10.73
N CYS A 509 -20.18 25.44 -11.69
CA CYS A 509 -20.91 24.26 -12.18
C CYS A 509 -20.93 23.10 -11.17
N LEU A 510 -20.17 23.19 -10.09
CA LEU A 510 -20.08 22.25 -8.95
C LEU A 510 -19.69 20.81 -9.32
N SER A 511 -19.23 20.55 -10.56
CA SER A 511 -18.75 19.22 -10.97
C SER A 511 -17.59 18.72 -10.10
N CYS A 512 -16.75 19.63 -9.59
CA CYS A 512 -15.65 19.31 -8.68
C CYS A 512 -16.16 18.89 -7.29
N VAL A 513 -17.30 19.39 -6.82
CA VAL A 513 -17.95 18.98 -5.56
C VAL A 513 -18.45 17.55 -5.69
N SER A 514 -19.22 17.25 -6.76
CA SER A 514 -19.74 15.90 -7.02
C SER A 514 -18.63 14.85 -7.22
N ALA A 515 -17.47 15.26 -7.72
CA ALA A 515 -16.32 14.38 -7.93
C ALA A 515 -15.47 14.18 -6.67
N CYS A 516 -15.62 15.00 -5.62
CA CYS A 516 -14.75 14.97 -4.45
C CYS A 516 -15.09 13.79 -3.52
N PRO A 517 -14.22 12.77 -3.37
CA PRO A 517 -14.53 11.58 -2.57
C PRO A 517 -14.47 11.83 -1.05
N THR A 518 -13.76 12.88 -0.63
CA THR A 518 -13.58 13.22 0.79
C THR A 518 -14.41 14.41 1.23
N HIS A 519 -15.27 14.92 0.35
CA HIS A 519 -16.09 16.11 0.60
C HIS A 519 -15.27 17.35 1.02
N ALA A 520 -14.02 17.42 0.57
CA ALA A 520 -13.17 18.60 0.78
C ALA A 520 -13.71 19.82 0.01
N LEU A 521 -14.40 19.61 -1.11
CA LEU A 521 -15.13 20.64 -1.83
C LEU A 521 -16.61 20.52 -1.51
N GLY A 522 -17.23 21.63 -1.19
CA GLY A 522 -18.63 21.72 -0.79
C GLY A 522 -19.38 22.83 -1.54
N ASP A 523 -20.70 22.76 -1.50
CA ASP A 523 -21.63 23.77 -1.97
C ASP A 523 -22.45 24.35 -0.82
N ALA A 524 -23.37 25.24 -1.10
CA ALA A 524 -24.34 25.73 -0.14
C ALA A 524 -25.75 25.73 -0.76
N GLN A 525 -26.76 25.51 0.08
CA GLN A 525 -28.15 25.44 -0.36
C GLN A 525 -28.80 26.81 -0.51
N ASP A 526 -28.34 27.82 0.23
CA ASP A 526 -28.89 29.16 0.29
C ASP A 526 -28.52 30.02 -0.93
N ARG A 527 -27.31 29.77 -1.47
CA ARG A 527 -26.81 30.50 -2.66
C ARG A 527 -25.72 29.72 -3.39
N PRO A 528 -25.48 30.02 -4.70
CA PRO A 528 -24.39 29.40 -5.45
C PRO A 528 -23.04 29.72 -4.81
N ARG A 529 -22.43 28.71 -4.19
CA ARG A 529 -21.16 28.87 -3.46
C ARG A 529 -20.31 27.60 -3.64
N LEU A 530 -19.01 27.80 -3.79
CA LEU A 530 -18.00 26.76 -3.76
C LEU A 530 -17.14 26.96 -2.53
N THR A 531 -17.12 25.97 -1.64
CA THR A 531 -16.27 25.98 -0.43
C THR A 531 -15.19 24.92 -0.51
N PHE A 532 -14.15 25.08 0.27
CA PHE A 532 -13.04 24.14 0.35
C PHE A 532 -12.54 23.97 1.78
N ASP A 533 -12.51 22.72 2.25
CA ASP A 533 -11.87 22.29 3.48
C ASP A 533 -10.53 21.61 3.16
N GLU A 534 -9.43 22.33 3.36
CA GLU A 534 -8.09 21.82 3.07
C GLU A 534 -7.73 20.60 3.95
N SER A 535 -8.28 20.51 5.16
CA SER A 535 -8.02 19.42 6.10
C SER A 535 -8.51 18.06 5.59
N LEU A 536 -9.53 18.06 4.73
CA LEU A 536 -10.14 16.87 4.13
C LEU A 536 -9.49 16.51 2.79
N CYS A 537 -8.76 17.44 2.16
CA CYS A 537 -8.17 17.20 0.86
C CYS A 537 -7.06 16.15 0.90
N VAL A 538 -7.12 15.18 -0.01
CA VAL A 538 -6.15 14.08 -0.15
C VAL A 538 -5.30 14.18 -1.43
N GLN A 539 -5.40 15.30 -2.14
CA GLN A 539 -4.64 15.56 -3.37
C GLN A 539 -4.81 14.45 -4.43
N CYS A 540 -6.04 13.93 -4.58
CA CYS A 540 -6.34 12.84 -5.52
C CYS A 540 -6.46 13.29 -6.99
N GLY A 541 -6.63 14.59 -7.26
CA GLY A 541 -6.69 15.15 -8.60
C GLY A 541 -8.06 15.06 -9.31
N LEU A 542 -9.08 14.40 -8.74
CA LEU A 542 -10.40 14.26 -9.39
C LEU A 542 -11.04 15.60 -9.73
N CYS A 543 -10.98 16.58 -8.84
CA CYS A 543 -11.51 17.92 -9.10
C CYS A 543 -10.80 18.63 -10.27
N VAL A 544 -9.49 18.42 -10.42
CA VAL A 544 -8.70 18.97 -11.54
C VAL A 544 -9.13 18.33 -12.86
N ALA A 545 -9.22 17.00 -12.87
CA ALA A 545 -9.56 16.23 -14.08
C ALA A 545 -11.04 16.43 -14.50
N THR A 546 -11.96 16.65 -13.55
CA THR A 546 -13.39 16.84 -13.80
C THR A 546 -13.73 18.28 -14.21
N CYS A 547 -12.89 19.27 -13.88
CA CYS A 547 -13.18 20.67 -14.14
C CYS A 547 -13.26 20.99 -15.64
N PRO A 548 -14.45 21.37 -16.20
CA PRO A 548 -14.58 21.62 -17.62
C PRO A 548 -13.87 22.92 -18.06
N GLU A 549 -13.64 23.82 -17.12
CA GLU A 549 -12.98 25.12 -17.38
C GLU A 549 -11.46 25.06 -17.09
N LYS A 550 -10.95 23.93 -16.53
CA LYS A 550 -9.54 23.70 -16.20
C LYS A 550 -8.92 24.82 -15.36
N VAL A 551 -9.64 25.25 -14.33
CA VAL A 551 -9.26 26.35 -13.45
C VAL A 551 -8.69 25.91 -12.11
N ILE A 552 -8.61 24.62 -11.84
CA ILE A 552 -8.17 24.05 -10.56
C ILE A 552 -6.78 23.44 -10.74
N ALA A 553 -5.84 23.77 -9.86
CA ALA A 553 -4.56 23.10 -9.73
C ALA A 553 -4.36 22.59 -8.29
N LEU A 554 -3.56 21.54 -8.12
CA LEU A 554 -3.17 21.01 -6.82
C LEU A 554 -2.01 21.85 -6.27
N ALA A 555 -2.04 22.14 -4.96
CA ALA A 555 -1.00 22.86 -4.23
C ALA A 555 -0.54 22.03 -3.02
N PRO A 556 0.43 21.10 -3.19
CA PRO A 556 0.89 20.22 -2.12
C PRO A 556 1.51 21.01 -0.97
N ARG A 557 0.90 20.94 0.19
CA ARG A 557 1.35 21.57 1.43
C ARG A 557 0.64 20.96 2.64
N LEU A 558 1.16 21.17 3.81
CA LEU A 558 0.46 20.91 5.07
C LEU A 558 0.22 22.24 5.77
N SER A 559 -1.05 22.57 5.99
CA SER A 559 -1.46 23.74 6.77
C SER A 559 -2.03 23.27 8.11
N PHE A 560 -1.34 23.59 9.20
CA PHE A 560 -1.80 23.24 10.55
C PHE A 560 -3.03 24.07 10.95
N ALA A 561 -3.07 25.34 10.54
CA ALA A 561 -4.24 26.19 10.75
C ALA A 561 -5.51 25.63 10.08
N ALA A 562 -5.37 24.98 8.93
CA ALA A 562 -6.50 24.38 8.22
C ALA A 562 -7.17 23.21 8.98
N PHE A 563 -6.50 22.60 9.95
CA PHE A 563 -7.11 21.54 10.76
C PHE A 563 -8.21 22.04 11.72
N GLU A 564 -8.22 23.33 12.02
CA GLU A 564 -9.16 23.96 12.97
C GLU A 564 -10.03 25.04 12.32
N ALA A 565 -9.66 25.46 11.11
CA ALA A 565 -10.38 26.50 10.39
C ALA A 565 -11.66 25.94 9.72
N PRO A 566 -12.72 26.76 9.64
CA PRO A 566 -13.89 26.40 8.84
C PRO A 566 -13.52 26.35 7.34
N PRO A 567 -14.35 25.68 6.51
CA PRO A 567 -14.16 25.67 5.08
C PRO A 567 -14.09 27.10 4.49
N VAL A 568 -13.13 27.33 3.59
CA VAL A 568 -12.92 28.63 2.95
C VAL A 568 -13.85 28.75 1.76
N VAL A 569 -14.50 29.91 1.60
CA VAL A 569 -15.30 30.24 0.41
C VAL A 569 -14.36 30.58 -0.74
N ILE A 570 -14.32 29.73 -1.77
CA ILE A 570 -13.53 29.97 -2.99
C ILE A 570 -14.24 30.96 -3.91
N LYS A 571 -15.53 30.74 -4.14
CA LYS A 571 -16.37 31.58 -5.00
C LYS A 571 -17.83 31.54 -4.52
N GLU A 572 -18.47 32.70 -4.61
CA GLU A 572 -19.88 32.87 -4.33
C GLU A 572 -20.48 33.83 -5.36
N GLU A 573 -21.72 33.58 -5.79
CA GLU A 573 -22.49 34.46 -6.67
C GLU A 573 -23.94 34.57 -6.20
N GLU A 574 -24.61 35.65 -6.56
CA GLU A 574 -26.06 35.74 -6.39
C GLU A 574 -26.76 34.76 -7.34
N PRO A 575 -27.86 34.14 -6.92
CA PRO A 575 -28.66 33.28 -7.79
C PRO A 575 -29.15 34.03 -9.05
N PHE A 576 -29.05 33.37 -10.20
CA PHE A 576 -29.64 33.91 -11.43
C PHE A 576 -31.17 33.80 -11.39
N CYS A 577 -31.86 34.89 -11.56
CA CYS A 577 -33.34 34.94 -11.57
C CYS A 577 -33.86 34.76 -12.98
N CYS A 578 -34.98 34.02 -13.12
CA CYS A 578 -35.71 33.83 -14.35
C CYS A 578 -36.13 35.18 -14.94
N VAL A 579 -35.82 35.39 -16.21
CA VAL A 579 -36.19 36.67 -16.91
C VAL A 579 -37.68 36.89 -17.04
N THR A 580 -38.50 35.85 -16.87
CA THR A 580 -39.96 35.91 -16.99
C THR A 580 -40.68 36.07 -15.63
N CYS A 581 -40.33 35.23 -14.62
CA CYS A 581 -41.05 35.19 -13.34
C CYS A 581 -40.21 35.61 -12.14
N ALA A 582 -38.93 35.98 -12.33
CA ALA A 582 -37.98 36.36 -11.30
C ALA A 582 -37.64 35.26 -10.26
N LYS A 583 -38.10 34.00 -10.44
CA LYS A 583 -37.74 32.87 -9.58
C LYS A 583 -36.22 32.59 -9.69
N PRO A 584 -35.46 32.53 -8.58
CA PRO A 584 -34.07 32.11 -8.62
C PRO A 584 -33.96 30.64 -9.03
N PHE A 585 -33.11 30.30 -10.01
CA PHE A 585 -33.03 28.93 -10.54
C PHE A 585 -31.67 28.47 -10.99
N GLY A 586 -30.67 29.31 -11.05
CA GLY A 586 -29.39 28.96 -11.60
C GLY A 586 -28.21 29.83 -11.12
N VAL A 587 -27.06 29.62 -11.74
CA VAL A 587 -25.81 30.36 -11.49
C VAL A 587 -25.53 31.25 -12.70
N LYS A 588 -25.31 32.53 -12.48
CA LYS A 588 -25.11 33.52 -13.55
C LYS A 588 -23.92 33.14 -14.45
N SER A 589 -22.77 32.84 -13.87
CA SER A 589 -21.58 32.49 -14.65
C SER A 589 -21.74 31.18 -15.45
N THR A 590 -22.50 30.20 -14.96
CA THR A 590 -22.85 28.98 -15.71
C THR A 590 -23.76 29.32 -16.89
N ILE A 591 -24.82 30.10 -16.66
CA ILE A 591 -25.78 30.48 -17.71
C ILE A 591 -25.09 31.27 -18.81
N ASP A 592 -24.30 32.30 -18.44
CA ASP A 592 -23.55 33.12 -19.39
C ASP A 592 -22.56 32.27 -20.20
N ARG A 593 -21.91 31.31 -19.56
CA ARG A 593 -20.98 30.37 -20.23
C ARG A 593 -21.68 29.45 -21.23
N VAL A 594 -22.86 28.91 -20.86
CA VAL A 594 -23.63 28.06 -21.76
C VAL A 594 -24.11 28.89 -22.98
N ILE A 595 -24.62 30.10 -22.76
CA ILE A 595 -25.03 30.99 -23.82
C ILE A 595 -23.84 31.30 -24.76
N SER A 596 -22.68 31.67 -24.23
CA SER A 596 -21.50 31.99 -25.04
C SER A 596 -20.99 30.82 -25.89
N ARG A 597 -21.15 29.59 -25.41
CA ARG A 597 -20.79 28.37 -26.17
C ARG A 597 -21.82 28.01 -27.25
N LEU A 598 -23.08 28.30 -27.03
CA LEU A 598 -24.14 27.96 -27.98
C LEU A 598 -24.32 29.04 -29.06
N GLN A 599 -24.05 30.28 -28.70
CA GLN A 599 -24.16 31.43 -29.61
C GLN A 599 -23.19 31.28 -30.79
N GLY A 600 -23.75 31.23 -32.01
CA GLY A 600 -22.99 31.14 -33.25
C GLY A 600 -22.43 29.73 -33.61
N GLN A 601 -22.51 28.76 -32.71
CA GLN A 601 -21.94 27.42 -32.94
C GLN A 601 -23.00 26.34 -33.12
N ASN A 602 -24.16 26.47 -32.51
CA ASN A 602 -25.20 25.46 -32.56
C ASN A 602 -26.37 25.92 -33.42
N TRP A 603 -26.72 25.14 -34.43
CA TRP A 603 -27.81 25.43 -35.37
C TRP A 603 -29.18 25.77 -34.69
N MET A 604 -29.45 25.21 -33.51
CA MET A 604 -30.66 25.48 -32.73
C MET A 604 -30.72 26.92 -32.20
N PHE A 605 -29.62 27.65 -32.18
CA PHE A 605 -29.47 28.97 -31.56
C PHE A 605 -28.81 29.99 -32.51
N THR A 606 -28.83 29.72 -33.84
CA THR A 606 -28.27 30.61 -34.87
C THR A 606 -29.32 31.05 -35.88
N GLY A 607 -29.07 32.14 -36.57
CA GLY A 607 -29.96 32.69 -37.60
C GLY A 607 -31.38 33.02 -37.07
N ALA A 608 -32.42 32.50 -37.68
CA ALA A 608 -33.81 32.70 -37.27
C ALA A 608 -34.14 32.10 -35.87
N ASN A 609 -33.25 31.22 -35.36
CA ASN A 609 -33.43 30.57 -34.06
C ASN A 609 -32.63 31.26 -32.92
N ALA A 610 -31.97 32.39 -33.16
CA ALA A 610 -31.13 33.08 -32.18
C ALA A 610 -31.91 33.50 -30.90
N ASN A 611 -33.23 33.81 -31.05
CA ASN A 611 -34.12 34.13 -29.95
C ASN A 611 -34.31 32.98 -28.95
N ARG A 612 -34.07 31.72 -29.34
CA ARG A 612 -34.13 30.56 -28.44
C ARG A 612 -33.07 30.59 -27.34
N LEU A 613 -32.03 31.42 -27.44
CA LEU A 613 -31.08 31.65 -26.34
C LEU A 613 -31.73 32.24 -25.08
N GLU A 614 -32.85 32.94 -25.21
CA GLU A 614 -33.65 33.46 -24.11
C GLU A 614 -34.20 32.31 -23.22
N LEU A 615 -34.55 31.17 -23.83
CA LEU A 615 -35.06 30.00 -23.10
C LEU A 615 -34.04 29.50 -22.05
N ILE A 616 -32.76 29.73 -22.26
CA ILE A 616 -31.68 29.32 -21.31
C ILE A 616 -31.70 30.21 -20.05
N ARG A 617 -32.25 31.43 -20.16
CA ARG A 617 -32.37 32.39 -19.06
C ARG A 617 -33.70 32.25 -18.29
N MET A 618 -34.52 31.26 -18.62
CA MET A 618 -35.81 30.98 -17.97
C MET A 618 -35.72 29.77 -17.04
N CYS A 619 -36.46 29.79 -15.94
CA CYS A 619 -36.61 28.60 -15.08
C CYS A 619 -37.37 27.50 -15.85
N GLU A 620 -37.40 26.30 -15.30
CA GLU A 620 -37.95 25.10 -15.92
C GLU A 620 -39.41 25.32 -16.37
N ASP A 621 -40.28 25.93 -15.52
CA ASP A 621 -41.67 26.18 -15.80
C ASP A 621 -41.85 27.18 -16.97
N CYS A 622 -41.25 28.36 -16.85
CA CYS A 622 -41.35 29.40 -17.89
C CYS A 622 -40.70 28.97 -19.22
N ARG A 623 -39.66 28.14 -19.18
CA ARG A 623 -39.00 27.61 -20.38
C ARG A 623 -39.89 26.69 -21.18
N VAL A 624 -40.67 25.83 -20.51
CA VAL A 624 -41.65 24.94 -21.16
C VAL A 624 -42.74 25.75 -21.83
N GLU A 625 -43.36 26.70 -21.12
CA GLU A 625 -44.39 27.58 -21.69
C GLU A 625 -43.87 28.41 -22.88
N ALA A 626 -42.72 29.01 -22.75
CA ALA A 626 -42.11 29.81 -23.83
C ALA A 626 -41.72 28.93 -25.04
N ALA A 627 -41.21 27.70 -24.82
CA ALA A 627 -40.90 26.77 -25.90
C ALA A 627 -42.13 26.34 -26.69
N ILE A 628 -43.29 26.12 -26.02
CA ILE A 628 -44.57 25.80 -26.65
C ILE A 628 -45.04 27.01 -27.46
N ASN A 629 -45.01 28.21 -26.87
CA ASN A 629 -45.45 29.44 -27.52
C ASN A 629 -44.56 29.82 -28.73
N MET A 630 -43.27 29.50 -28.71
CA MET A 630 -42.37 29.68 -29.84
C MET A 630 -42.49 28.58 -30.91
N ASN A 631 -43.42 27.63 -30.73
CA ASN A 631 -43.60 26.50 -31.62
C ASN A 631 -42.29 25.76 -31.93
N VAL A 632 -41.45 25.58 -30.89
CA VAL A 632 -40.15 24.91 -30.99
C VAL A 632 -40.38 23.42 -31.18
N ASP A 633 -40.14 22.92 -32.40
CA ASP A 633 -40.11 21.48 -32.63
C ASP A 633 -38.84 20.89 -32.02
N PRO A 634 -38.95 20.08 -30.95
CA PRO A 634 -37.79 19.46 -30.32
C PRO A 634 -37.08 18.40 -31.21
N PHE A 635 -37.76 17.95 -32.28
CA PHE A 635 -37.23 16.99 -33.23
C PHE A 635 -36.72 17.62 -34.54
N ALA A 636 -36.93 18.95 -34.75
CA ALA A 636 -36.35 19.66 -35.87
C ALA A 636 -34.81 19.64 -35.75
N GLY A 637 -34.17 19.14 -36.75
CA GLY A 637 -32.68 19.05 -36.82
C GLY A 637 -32.18 19.41 -38.23
N PRO A 638 -30.90 19.71 -38.39
CA PRO A 638 -30.32 19.79 -39.70
C PRO A 638 -30.48 18.44 -40.41
N ALA A 639 -30.50 18.47 -41.74
CA ALA A 639 -30.50 17.25 -42.54
C ALA A 639 -29.38 16.31 -41.97
N ARG A 640 -29.76 15.07 -41.65
CA ARG A 640 -28.80 14.11 -41.15
C ARG A 640 -27.67 13.98 -42.16
N PRO A 641 -26.38 14.08 -41.75
CA PRO A 641 -25.30 13.81 -42.66
C PRO A 641 -25.52 12.41 -43.25
N PRO A 642 -25.16 12.19 -44.52
CA PRO A 642 -25.29 10.85 -45.13
C PRO A 642 -24.66 9.82 -44.23
N ALA A 643 -25.32 8.65 -44.14
CA ALA A 643 -24.80 7.55 -43.30
C ALA A 643 -23.37 7.19 -43.79
N ARG A 644 -22.43 7.30 -42.90
CA ARG A 644 -21.03 6.94 -43.17
C ARG A 644 -20.96 5.43 -43.34
N THR A 645 -20.38 5.00 -44.43
CA THR A 645 -20.11 3.60 -44.73
C THR A 645 -18.79 3.15 -44.08
N SER A 646 -18.58 1.83 -43.97
CA SER A 646 -17.29 1.28 -43.53
C SER A 646 -16.14 1.79 -44.42
N ASP A 647 -16.41 1.99 -45.73
CA ASP A 647 -15.42 2.49 -46.69
C ASP A 647 -15.02 3.95 -46.41
N ASP A 648 -15.92 4.80 -45.96
CA ASP A 648 -15.62 6.17 -45.59
C ASP A 648 -14.72 6.20 -44.34
N TYR A 649 -14.99 5.30 -43.39
CA TYR A 649 -14.16 5.15 -42.20
C TYR A 649 -12.74 4.68 -42.54
N PHE A 650 -12.61 3.68 -43.43
CA PHE A 650 -11.31 3.20 -43.88
C PHE A 650 -10.53 4.26 -44.67
N LYS A 651 -11.19 5.01 -45.56
CA LYS A 651 -10.57 6.12 -46.28
C LYS A 651 -10.04 7.21 -45.34
N GLU A 652 -10.80 7.57 -44.32
CA GLU A 652 -10.39 8.59 -43.33
C GLU A 652 -9.23 8.09 -42.46
N ARG A 653 -9.25 6.82 -42.06
CA ARG A 653 -8.15 6.19 -41.32
C ARG A 653 -6.87 6.19 -42.15
N ASP A 654 -6.97 5.80 -43.41
CA ASP A 654 -5.83 5.73 -44.32
C ASP A 654 -5.28 7.11 -44.68
N ALA A 655 -6.16 8.13 -44.79
CA ALA A 655 -5.77 9.52 -44.97
C ALA A 655 -4.99 10.03 -43.72
N LYS A 656 -5.49 9.79 -42.52
CA LYS A 656 -4.78 10.14 -41.25
C LYS A 656 -3.43 9.42 -41.12
N ALA A 657 -3.37 8.16 -41.53
CA ALA A 657 -2.11 7.39 -41.53
C ALA A 657 -1.07 7.98 -42.52
N ARG A 658 -1.52 8.44 -43.68
CA ARG A 658 -0.65 9.11 -44.67
C ARG A 658 -0.17 10.48 -44.16
N GLU A 659 -1.06 11.26 -43.56
CA GLU A 659 -0.69 12.53 -42.92
C GLU A 659 0.35 12.35 -41.81
N ALA A 660 0.14 11.33 -40.95
CA ALA A 660 1.08 11.01 -39.88
C ALA A 660 2.45 10.53 -40.43
N GLN A 661 2.45 9.74 -41.51
CA GLN A 661 3.69 9.33 -42.20
C GLN A 661 4.40 10.50 -42.84
N MET A 662 3.65 11.43 -43.43
CA MET A 662 4.21 12.61 -44.07
C MET A 662 4.79 13.56 -43.02
N GLN A 663 4.08 13.77 -41.90
CA GLN A 663 4.61 14.54 -40.78
C GLN A 663 5.87 13.92 -40.19
N ALA A 664 5.92 12.59 -40.02
CA ALA A 664 7.10 11.89 -39.55
C ALA A 664 8.32 11.98 -40.50
N LYS A 665 8.09 12.14 -41.81
CA LYS A 665 9.14 12.40 -42.79
C LYS A 665 9.65 13.83 -42.72
N ILE A 666 8.74 14.80 -42.53
CA ILE A 666 9.09 16.21 -42.34
C ILE A 666 9.94 16.36 -41.07
N ASP A 667 9.51 15.73 -39.96
CA ASP A 667 10.21 15.77 -38.67
C ASP A 667 11.61 15.10 -38.74
N LYS A 668 11.83 14.19 -39.68
CA LYS A 668 13.13 13.55 -39.92
C LYS A 668 13.98 14.25 -40.99
N GLY A 669 13.50 15.32 -41.60
CA GLY A 669 14.21 16.06 -42.63
C GLY A 669 14.37 15.29 -43.96
N GLU A 670 13.51 14.30 -44.22
CA GLU A 670 13.50 13.41 -45.40
C GLU A 670 12.48 13.86 -46.46
N ALA A 671 11.79 15.01 -46.28
CA ALA A 671 10.81 15.54 -47.24
C ALA A 671 11.27 16.83 -47.91
#